data_ca6552048efe7ee9dc2a9d2791f91c1e
#
_entry.id   ca6552048efe7ee9dc2a9d2791f91c1e
#
_cell.length_a   1.000
_cell.length_b   1.000
_cell.length_c   1.000
_cell.angle_alpha   90.00
_cell.angle_beta   90.00
_cell.angle_gamma   90.00
#
_symmetry.space_group_name_H-M   'P 1'
#
loop_
_entity.id
_entity.type
_entity.pdbx_description
1 polymer ?
#
loop_
_entity_poly.entity_id
_entity_poly.type
_entity_poly.pdbx_seq_one_letter_code
_entity_poly.pdbx_strand_id
1 'polypeptide(L)'
;MVTLYDGGAYLLNGTELIPDNAEAIAALESKAGIKTTKEEAVKGTMAYHILSSHNTSGNMENLKIKFDKLTSHDITFVGILQTARASGLEKFPVPYVLTNCHNSLCAVGGTINEDDHVFGLSCAKKYGGIYVPPHQAVIHQFAREMLAAGGAMILGSDSHTRYGALGTMAVGEGGPEIVKQLLEQTYDIPMPGVVAIHLTGKPQKGVGPQDIALAIIGAVFKNGYVNNKVMEFVGEGIDNLSVDFRIGIDVMTTETTCLSSIWRTDDAVKEFYEIHGRKEDYKEMAPEKVAYYDGVVEVDLSTIKPMIAMPFHPSNVYTIEELNNNLEDILRDVEKKALVSLDNNNIDFKLTDKIHDGRLYVEQGVIAGCAGGGFENLCDAADILRGKNIGADEFSLSVYPASQPIFMELVKNGRIADLMEAGATVRTAFCGPCFGAGDVPSNKGLSIRHSTRNFPNREGSKVTNGQIASVALMDARSIAATAANKGYLTAATDIDADFTKPKYYFDHTIYDNRVFNGVGKADPSVEIKFGPNIVDWPKMHALTDNVLLKVVSMIHDPVTTTDELIPSGETSSYRSNPLGLAEFTLSRKDPAYVGKAKEVQKVEKARIAGEDIYAEDANLKDVYEAIEKQFDVKPEETEVGSVIFAVKPGDGSAREQAASCQRVLGGMANIAREYATKRYRSNLINWGMLPFVFDGDLVFDKDDYIFVKDIKKAIETKEDTIHAYVVNQGMKEIELHLGNLTDDEREIILKGCLINYNKKN
;
A
#
# COMPACT_ATOMS: atom_id res chain seq x y z
N MET A 1 -9.06 25.35 0.24
CA MET A 1 -8.72 24.33 -0.77
C MET A 1 -9.56 23.07 -0.57
N VAL A 2 -9.45 22.42 0.58
CA VAL A 2 -10.19 21.19 0.91
C VAL A 2 -10.96 21.43 2.20
N THR A 3 -12.27 21.13 2.21
CA THR A 3 -13.15 21.30 3.37
C THR A 3 -13.76 19.95 3.75
N LEU A 4 -13.73 19.62 5.04
CA LEU A 4 -14.33 18.40 5.59
C LEU A 4 -15.63 18.74 6.29
N TYR A 5 -16.67 17.93 6.11
CA TYR A 5 -17.92 18.05 6.88
C TYR A 5 -17.77 17.34 8.22
N ASP A 6 -18.37 17.89 9.26
CA ASP A 6 -18.39 17.28 10.61
C ASP A 6 -19.31 16.05 10.69
N GLY A 7 -20.18 15.85 9.71
CA GLY A 7 -21.11 14.73 9.63
C GLY A 7 -21.36 14.28 8.21
N GLY A 8 -22.33 13.37 8.04
CA GLY A 8 -22.74 12.89 6.72
C GLY A 8 -23.54 13.89 5.91
N ALA A 9 -23.82 13.56 4.69
CA ALA A 9 -24.66 14.35 3.80
C ALA A 9 -25.38 13.47 2.77
N TYR A 10 -26.48 13.99 2.27
CA TYR A 10 -27.17 13.46 1.09
C TYR A 10 -26.65 14.17 -0.16
N LEU A 11 -26.46 13.42 -1.22
CA LEU A 11 -26.15 13.93 -2.55
C LEU A 11 -27.42 13.80 -3.42
N LEU A 12 -27.90 14.91 -3.93
CA LEU A 12 -29.06 14.97 -4.82
C LEU A 12 -28.61 15.18 -6.27
N ASN A 13 -29.10 14.35 -7.19
CA ASN A 13 -28.80 14.40 -8.62
C ASN A 13 -27.29 14.41 -8.94
N GLY A 14 -26.46 13.81 -8.11
CA GLY A 14 -25.01 13.69 -8.31
C GLY A 14 -24.20 14.98 -8.07
N THR A 15 -24.83 16.10 -7.69
CA THR A 15 -24.14 17.38 -7.60
C THR A 15 -24.49 18.20 -6.35
N GLU A 16 -25.72 18.19 -5.87
CA GLU A 16 -26.15 19.03 -4.74
C GLU A 16 -26.02 18.31 -3.41
N LEU A 17 -25.21 18.86 -2.52
CA LEU A 17 -25.02 18.35 -1.16
C LEU A 17 -26.04 18.94 -0.19
N ILE A 18 -26.66 18.09 0.61
CA ILE A 18 -27.58 18.45 1.70
C ILE A 18 -27.03 17.83 2.99
N PRO A 19 -26.48 18.63 3.93
CA PRO A 19 -25.94 18.13 5.20
C PRO A 19 -26.99 17.32 5.99
N ASP A 20 -26.56 16.24 6.64
CA ASP A 20 -27.41 15.40 7.48
C ASP A 20 -27.76 16.10 8.78
N ASN A 21 -28.93 16.74 8.79
CA ASN A 21 -29.49 17.41 9.94
C ASN A 21 -31.03 17.14 10.03
N ALA A 22 -31.68 17.65 11.04
CA ALA A 22 -33.12 17.42 11.29
C ALA A 22 -34.04 17.81 10.12
N GLU A 23 -33.60 18.72 9.26
CA GLU A 23 -34.38 19.26 8.12
C GLU A 23 -34.02 18.54 6.78
N ALA A 24 -33.00 17.67 6.74
CA ALA A 24 -32.46 17.11 5.52
C ALA A 24 -33.50 16.35 4.70
N ILE A 25 -34.28 15.48 5.33
CA ILE A 25 -35.32 14.67 4.65
C ILE A 25 -36.42 15.57 4.07
N ALA A 26 -36.86 16.58 4.82
CA ALA A 26 -37.85 17.52 4.33
C ALA A 26 -37.32 18.37 3.16
N ALA A 27 -36.06 18.76 3.20
CA ALA A 27 -35.39 19.47 2.11
C ALA A 27 -35.29 18.60 0.86
N LEU A 28 -34.95 17.31 1.00
CA LEU A 28 -34.93 16.33 -0.08
C LEU A 28 -36.31 16.13 -0.69
N GLU A 29 -37.36 15.96 0.11
CA GLU A 29 -38.74 15.81 -0.35
C GLU A 29 -39.20 17.07 -1.12
N SER A 30 -38.87 18.25 -0.61
CA SER A 30 -39.21 19.53 -1.23
C SER A 30 -38.49 19.72 -2.59
N LYS A 31 -37.20 19.38 -2.68
CA LYS A 31 -36.39 19.61 -3.88
C LYS A 31 -36.50 18.48 -4.91
N ALA A 32 -36.57 17.25 -4.47
CA ALA A 32 -36.56 16.07 -5.31
C ALA A 32 -37.95 15.49 -5.61
N GLY A 33 -38.96 15.86 -4.81
CA GLY A 33 -40.29 15.25 -4.86
C GLY A 33 -40.30 13.77 -4.48
N ILE A 34 -39.27 13.30 -3.76
CA ILE A 34 -39.08 11.90 -3.40
C ILE A 34 -39.09 11.79 -1.87
N LYS A 35 -39.95 10.91 -1.36
CA LYS A 35 -39.84 10.43 0.01
C LYS A 35 -38.75 9.37 0.09
N THR A 36 -37.75 9.60 0.93
CA THR A 36 -36.67 8.65 1.16
C THR A 36 -36.34 8.56 2.64
N THR A 37 -35.68 7.50 3.04
CA THR A 37 -35.09 7.35 4.37
C THR A 37 -33.58 7.28 4.23
N LYS A 38 -32.86 7.46 5.33
CA LYS A 38 -31.41 7.32 5.35
C LYS A 38 -30.95 5.93 4.91
N GLU A 39 -31.65 4.89 5.40
CA GLU A 39 -31.38 3.50 5.07
C GLU A 39 -31.52 3.21 3.57
N GLU A 40 -32.46 3.87 2.90
CA GLU A 40 -32.61 3.75 1.45
C GLU A 40 -31.57 4.57 0.70
N ALA A 41 -31.26 5.79 1.16
CA ALA A 41 -30.27 6.64 0.53
C ALA A 41 -28.84 6.07 0.61
N VAL A 42 -28.49 5.35 1.68
CA VAL A 42 -27.22 4.59 1.79
C VAL A 42 -27.02 3.62 0.62
N LYS A 43 -28.10 2.99 0.14
CA LYS A 43 -28.04 2.07 -1.00
C LYS A 43 -27.78 2.77 -2.34
N GLY A 44 -27.93 4.09 -2.40
CA GLY A 44 -27.78 4.89 -3.61
C GLY A 44 -26.32 5.18 -4.01
N THR A 45 -25.34 4.77 -3.22
CA THR A 45 -23.92 4.96 -3.56
C THR A 45 -23.45 3.92 -4.58
N MET A 46 -22.49 4.29 -5.43
CA MET A 46 -21.85 3.34 -6.35
C MET A 46 -21.14 2.23 -5.58
N ALA A 47 -20.50 2.58 -4.47
CA ALA A 47 -19.82 1.62 -3.60
C ALA A 47 -20.78 0.54 -3.08
N TYR A 48 -21.98 0.91 -2.63
CA TYR A 48 -22.97 -0.05 -2.19
C TYR A 48 -23.37 -1.03 -3.30
N HIS A 49 -23.63 -0.53 -4.50
CA HIS A 49 -24.02 -1.36 -5.65
C HIS A 49 -22.93 -2.36 -6.03
N ILE A 50 -21.68 -1.92 -6.09
CA ILE A 50 -20.56 -2.81 -6.42
C ILE A 50 -20.37 -3.86 -5.35
N LEU A 51 -20.30 -3.45 -4.08
CA LEU A 51 -20.09 -4.37 -2.96
C LEU A 51 -21.26 -5.38 -2.83
N SER A 52 -22.50 -4.94 -2.99
CA SER A 52 -23.66 -5.85 -2.92
C SER A 52 -23.67 -6.88 -4.04
N SER A 53 -23.24 -6.51 -5.26
CA SER A 53 -23.17 -7.44 -6.39
C SER A 53 -22.07 -8.49 -6.28
N HIS A 54 -21.03 -8.25 -5.48
CA HIS A 54 -19.91 -9.16 -5.25
C HIS A 54 -19.98 -9.88 -3.90
N ASN A 55 -20.98 -9.54 -3.08
CA ASN A 55 -21.16 -10.14 -1.76
C ASN A 55 -21.92 -11.47 -1.85
N THR A 56 -21.32 -12.52 -1.32
CA THR A 56 -21.89 -13.87 -1.29
C THR A 56 -22.52 -14.26 0.06
N SER A 57 -22.42 -13.40 1.09
CA SER A 57 -22.94 -13.70 2.42
C SER A 57 -24.46 -13.58 2.53
N GLY A 58 -25.11 -12.81 1.64
CA GLY A 58 -26.50 -12.42 1.79
C GLY A 58 -26.76 -11.42 2.92
N ASN A 59 -25.72 -10.94 3.59
CA ASN A 59 -25.76 -9.99 4.69
C ASN A 59 -24.90 -8.76 4.35
N MET A 60 -25.51 -7.58 4.38
CA MET A 60 -24.80 -6.33 4.07
C MET A 60 -24.06 -5.70 5.26
N GLU A 61 -24.14 -6.25 6.44
CA GLU A 61 -23.31 -5.83 7.58
C GLU A 61 -21.94 -6.51 7.55
N ASN A 62 -21.92 -7.79 7.15
CA ASN A 62 -20.71 -8.61 7.07
C ASN A 62 -20.60 -9.22 5.67
N LEU A 63 -19.74 -8.62 4.86
CA LEU A 63 -19.58 -8.97 3.46
C LEU A 63 -18.61 -10.14 3.30
N LYS A 64 -18.89 -11.02 2.35
CA LYS A 64 -18.00 -12.07 1.83
C LYS A 64 -17.81 -11.86 0.33
N ILE A 65 -16.77 -11.12 0.00
CA ILE A 65 -16.53 -10.62 -1.38
C ILE A 65 -15.75 -11.65 -2.20
N LYS A 66 -16.20 -11.86 -3.43
CA LYS A 66 -15.45 -12.52 -4.50
C LYS A 66 -15.07 -11.49 -5.55
N PHE A 67 -13.78 -11.47 -5.90
CA PHE A 67 -13.25 -10.58 -6.91
C PHE A 67 -13.32 -11.19 -8.32
N ASP A 68 -13.48 -10.35 -9.33
CA ASP A 68 -13.57 -10.79 -10.72
C ASP A 68 -12.19 -11.10 -11.32
N LYS A 69 -11.15 -10.40 -10.87
CA LYS A 69 -9.79 -10.50 -11.41
C LYS A 69 -8.76 -10.22 -10.32
N LEU A 70 -7.54 -10.72 -10.53
CA LEU A 70 -6.43 -10.59 -9.59
C LEU A 70 -5.18 -10.03 -10.31
N THR A 71 -4.32 -9.33 -9.56
CA THR A 71 -3.04 -8.83 -10.07
C THR A 71 -1.96 -8.83 -9.01
N SER A 72 -0.74 -9.21 -9.38
CA SER A 72 0.43 -9.25 -8.49
C SER A 72 1.70 -8.89 -9.24
N HIS A 73 2.72 -8.49 -8.49
CA HIS A 73 4.03 -8.17 -9.04
C HIS A 73 5.13 -9.12 -8.53
N ASP A 74 6.30 -9.03 -9.14
CA ASP A 74 7.41 -9.98 -8.98
C ASP A 74 8.02 -10.06 -7.57
N ILE A 75 7.83 -9.11 -6.69
CA ILE A 75 8.24 -9.26 -5.29
C ILE A 75 7.17 -9.91 -4.39
N THR A 76 6.01 -10.26 -4.94
CA THR A 76 4.91 -10.89 -4.18
C THR A 76 4.43 -12.20 -4.78
N PHE A 77 4.35 -12.34 -6.11
CA PHE A 77 3.69 -13.48 -6.72
C PHE A 77 4.38 -14.82 -6.44
N VAL A 78 5.70 -14.85 -6.25
CA VAL A 78 6.40 -16.11 -5.95
C VAL A 78 5.90 -16.69 -4.63
N GLY A 79 5.91 -15.87 -3.55
CA GLY A 79 5.40 -16.28 -2.25
C GLY A 79 3.91 -16.64 -2.27
N ILE A 80 3.09 -15.89 -3.01
CA ILE A 80 1.67 -16.17 -3.22
C ILE A 80 1.48 -17.54 -3.86
N LEU A 81 2.18 -17.82 -4.95
CA LEU A 81 2.07 -19.08 -5.68
C LEU A 81 2.59 -20.27 -4.86
N GLN A 82 3.66 -20.08 -4.10
CA GLN A 82 4.16 -21.11 -3.17
C GLN A 82 3.11 -21.41 -2.08
N THR A 83 2.49 -20.39 -1.52
CA THR A 83 1.43 -20.54 -0.51
C THR A 83 0.18 -21.22 -1.10
N ALA A 84 -0.26 -20.78 -2.27
CA ALA A 84 -1.43 -21.34 -2.94
C ALA A 84 -1.21 -22.81 -3.33
N ARG A 85 -0.02 -23.15 -3.84
CA ARG A 85 0.35 -24.54 -4.17
C ARG A 85 0.37 -25.44 -2.94
N ALA A 86 0.99 -24.95 -1.85
CA ALA A 86 1.00 -25.68 -0.58
C ALA A 86 -0.41 -25.87 0.02
N SER A 87 -1.35 -25.04 -0.39
CA SER A 87 -2.77 -25.06 0.01
C SER A 87 -3.69 -25.78 -0.97
N GLY A 88 -3.16 -26.37 -2.06
CA GLY A 88 -3.92 -27.22 -2.99
C GLY A 88 -4.42 -26.54 -4.28
N LEU A 89 -3.76 -25.47 -4.74
CA LEU A 89 -4.08 -24.80 -6.01
C LEU A 89 -4.01 -25.76 -7.20
N GLU A 90 -5.08 -25.86 -7.99
CA GLU A 90 -5.15 -26.65 -9.22
C GLU A 90 -5.08 -25.80 -10.49
N LYS A 91 -5.79 -24.67 -10.50
CA LYS A 91 -5.83 -23.68 -11.61
C LYS A 91 -6.27 -22.33 -11.07
N PHE A 92 -6.02 -21.26 -11.82
CA PHE A 92 -6.56 -19.95 -11.48
C PHE A 92 -8.07 -19.89 -11.81
N PRO A 93 -8.92 -19.61 -10.82
CA PRO A 93 -10.37 -19.58 -11.01
C PRO A 93 -10.86 -18.35 -11.76
N VAL A 94 -10.08 -17.26 -11.73
CA VAL A 94 -10.36 -15.98 -12.39
C VAL A 94 -9.09 -15.50 -13.08
N PRO A 95 -9.17 -14.53 -14.02
CA PRO A 95 -7.98 -13.95 -14.63
C PRO A 95 -7.02 -13.41 -13.56
N TYR A 96 -5.78 -13.88 -13.59
CA TYR A 96 -4.73 -13.46 -12.67
C TYR A 96 -3.48 -13.03 -13.45
N VAL A 97 -3.06 -11.78 -13.22
CA VAL A 97 -1.95 -11.14 -13.92
C VAL A 97 -0.71 -11.13 -13.03
N LEU A 98 0.38 -11.64 -13.55
CA LEU A 98 1.71 -11.65 -12.94
C LEU A 98 2.59 -10.64 -13.69
N THR A 99 2.86 -9.48 -13.09
CA THR A 99 3.60 -8.38 -13.72
C THR A 99 5.00 -8.26 -13.12
N ASN A 100 6.03 -8.24 -13.96
CA ASN A 100 7.41 -8.08 -13.52
C ASN A 100 7.84 -6.62 -13.62
N CYS A 101 7.69 -5.85 -12.55
CA CYS A 101 7.92 -4.40 -12.57
C CYS A 101 8.65 -3.85 -11.34
N HIS A 102 8.84 -4.64 -10.29
CA HIS A 102 9.55 -4.21 -9.10
C HIS A 102 11.02 -4.61 -9.12
N ASN A 103 11.34 -5.86 -9.44
CA ASN A 103 12.72 -6.29 -9.63
C ASN A 103 13.21 -6.07 -11.06
N SER A 104 12.40 -6.39 -12.06
CA SER A 104 12.63 -6.07 -13.48
C SER A 104 14.06 -6.33 -13.97
N LEU A 105 14.71 -7.39 -13.50
CA LEU A 105 16.12 -7.74 -13.81
C LEU A 105 17.16 -6.71 -13.31
N CYS A 106 16.78 -5.74 -12.48
CA CYS A 106 17.62 -4.60 -12.12
C CYS A 106 18.43 -4.78 -10.84
N ALA A 107 18.19 -5.85 -10.06
CA ALA A 107 18.83 -5.98 -8.76
C ALA A 107 20.02 -6.94 -8.77
N VAL A 108 20.90 -6.74 -7.86
CA VAL A 108 21.96 -7.55 -7.24
C VAL A 108 22.94 -8.35 -8.11
N GLY A 109 22.96 -8.23 -9.40
CA GLY A 109 23.97 -8.97 -10.21
C GLY A 109 23.98 -10.47 -9.90
N GLY A 110 23.09 -11.22 -10.53
CA GLY A 110 22.93 -12.67 -10.35
C GLY A 110 21.66 -13.15 -11.05
N THR A 111 21.36 -14.44 -10.96
CA THR A 111 20.23 -15.04 -11.66
C THR A 111 18.91 -14.90 -10.92
N ILE A 112 18.94 -14.44 -9.67
CA ILE A 112 17.84 -14.49 -8.70
C ILE A 112 16.52 -13.88 -9.20
N ASN A 113 16.58 -12.72 -9.86
CA ASN A 113 15.37 -12.05 -10.36
C ASN A 113 14.81 -12.76 -11.60
N GLU A 114 15.67 -13.20 -12.52
CA GLU A 114 15.21 -13.94 -13.70
C GLU A 114 14.68 -15.33 -13.32
N ASP A 115 15.22 -15.96 -12.29
CA ASP A 115 14.69 -17.23 -11.76
C ASP A 115 13.25 -17.04 -11.26
N ASP A 116 12.94 -15.93 -10.57
CA ASP A 116 11.58 -15.57 -10.15
C ASP A 116 10.66 -15.34 -11.35
N HIS A 117 11.15 -14.67 -12.39
CA HIS A 117 10.38 -14.39 -13.61
C HIS A 117 10.07 -15.68 -14.40
N VAL A 118 11.07 -16.57 -14.54
CA VAL A 118 10.88 -17.89 -15.20
C VAL A 118 9.91 -18.76 -14.40
N PHE A 119 9.99 -18.74 -13.07
CA PHE A 119 9.01 -19.39 -12.20
C PHE A 119 7.59 -18.86 -12.47
N GLY A 120 7.42 -17.53 -12.48
CA GLY A 120 6.13 -16.88 -12.74
C GLY A 120 5.54 -17.25 -14.09
N LEU A 121 6.35 -17.27 -15.16
CA LEU A 121 5.92 -17.69 -16.49
C LEU A 121 5.47 -19.16 -16.51
N SER A 122 6.24 -20.05 -15.88
CA SER A 122 5.88 -21.47 -15.80
C SER A 122 4.59 -21.70 -15.03
N CYS A 123 4.35 -20.92 -13.96
CA CYS A 123 3.09 -20.94 -13.21
C CYS A 123 1.92 -20.39 -14.03
N ALA A 124 2.12 -19.29 -14.78
CA ALA A 124 1.08 -18.74 -15.65
C ALA A 124 0.64 -19.76 -16.72
N LYS A 125 1.59 -20.49 -17.29
CA LYS A 125 1.30 -21.59 -18.25
C LYS A 125 0.55 -22.74 -17.57
N LYS A 126 1.02 -23.18 -16.40
CA LYS A 126 0.44 -24.33 -15.69
C LYS A 126 -0.98 -24.04 -15.22
N TYR A 127 -1.20 -22.88 -14.60
CA TYR A 127 -2.46 -22.53 -13.93
C TYR A 127 -3.40 -21.68 -14.77
N GLY A 128 -2.97 -21.20 -15.95
CA GLY A 128 -3.83 -20.41 -16.85
C GLY A 128 -3.88 -18.92 -16.51
N GLY A 129 -2.74 -18.30 -16.26
CA GLY A 129 -2.62 -16.88 -15.96
C GLY A 129 -2.11 -16.01 -17.10
N ILE A 130 -1.98 -14.71 -16.82
CA ILE A 130 -1.33 -13.73 -17.70
C ILE A 130 0.04 -13.39 -17.12
N TYR A 131 1.07 -13.40 -17.95
CA TYR A 131 2.43 -13.06 -17.56
C TYR A 131 2.94 -11.87 -18.37
N VAL A 132 3.27 -10.79 -17.67
CA VAL A 132 3.82 -9.57 -18.25
C VAL A 132 5.32 -9.51 -17.97
N PRO A 133 6.18 -9.61 -19.01
CA PRO A 133 7.63 -9.60 -18.84
C PRO A 133 8.16 -8.29 -18.24
N PRO A 134 9.42 -8.27 -17.74
CA PRO A 134 10.06 -7.06 -17.27
C PRO A 134 10.05 -5.94 -18.30
N HIS A 135 9.98 -4.70 -17.84
CA HIS A 135 10.03 -3.46 -18.63
C HIS A 135 8.88 -3.24 -19.63
N GLN A 136 7.84 -4.07 -19.63
CA GLN A 136 6.67 -3.88 -20.50
C GLN A 136 5.66 -2.89 -19.92
N ALA A 137 5.37 -3.01 -18.64
CA ALA A 137 4.48 -2.09 -17.92
C ALA A 137 4.71 -2.19 -16.40
N VAL A 138 4.39 -1.12 -15.67
CA VAL A 138 4.17 -1.24 -14.23
C VAL A 138 2.79 -1.88 -13.99
N ILE A 139 2.66 -2.61 -12.87
CA ILE A 139 1.47 -3.42 -12.56
C ILE A 139 0.15 -2.67 -12.77
N HIS A 140 0.04 -1.46 -12.24
CA HIS A 140 -1.22 -0.71 -12.28
C HIS A 140 -1.51 -0.09 -13.65
N GLN A 141 -0.49 0.22 -14.44
CA GLN A 141 -0.70 0.70 -15.80
C GLN A 141 -1.18 -0.43 -16.71
N PHE A 142 -0.58 -1.62 -16.61
CA PHE A 142 -1.10 -2.79 -17.35
C PHE A 142 -2.56 -3.10 -16.98
N ALA A 143 -2.87 -3.05 -15.68
CA ALA A 143 -4.24 -3.29 -15.22
C ALA A 143 -5.24 -2.26 -15.77
N ARG A 144 -4.87 -0.97 -15.83
CA ARG A 144 -5.70 0.07 -16.45
C ARG A 144 -5.92 -0.15 -17.94
N GLU A 145 -4.86 -0.52 -18.65
CA GLU A 145 -4.89 -0.73 -20.09
C GLU A 145 -5.63 -2.01 -20.48
N MET A 146 -5.50 -3.09 -19.70
CA MET A 146 -5.89 -4.43 -20.13
C MET A 146 -6.87 -5.17 -19.20
N LEU A 147 -7.08 -4.72 -17.97
CA LEU A 147 -7.80 -5.51 -16.97
C LEU A 147 -9.04 -4.82 -16.39
N ALA A 148 -8.99 -3.53 -16.11
CA ALA A 148 -10.10 -2.77 -15.52
C ALA A 148 -11.38 -2.89 -16.34
N ALA A 149 -12.54 -2.90 -15.68
CA ALA A 149 -13.86 -2.91 -16.29
C ALA A 149 -14.89 -2.24 -15.38
N GLY A 150 -15.84 -1.54 -15.93
CA GLY A 150 -16.88 -0.84 -15.18
C GLY A 150 -17.73 -1.75 -14.31
N GLY A 151 -17.83 -1.44 -13.04
CA GLY A 151 -18.57 -2.23 -12.04
C GLY A 151 -17.86 -3.49 -11.55
N ALA A 152 -16.66 -3.80 -12.06
CA ALA A 152 -15.86 -4.93 -11.60
C ALA A 152 -15.12 -4.65 -10.29
N MET A 153 -14.72 -5.72 -9.60
CA MET A 153 -13.80 -5.68 -8.46
C MET A 153 -12.51 -6.42 -8.76
N ILE A 154 -11.38 -5.77 -8.47
CA ILE A 154 -10.03 -6.33 -8.66
C ILE A 154 -9.29 -6.33 -7.32
N LEU A 155 -8.69 -7.48 -6.97
CA LEU A 155 -7.79 -7.59 -5.82
C LEU A 155 -6.34 -7.64 -6.32
N GLY A 156 -5.49 -6.81 -5.72
CA GLY A 156 -4.06 -6.81 -6.01
C GLY A 156 -3.20 -7.02 -4.77
N SER A 157 -2.03 -7.60 -4.95
CA SER A 157 -1.03 -7.74 -3.88
C SER A 157 -0.17 -6.49 -3.68
N ASP A 158 -0.48 -5.41 -4.38
CA ASP A 158 0.12 -4.09 -4.21
C ASP A 158 -0.90 -3.10 -3.64
N SER A 159 -0.47 -2.25 -2.71
CA SER A 159 -1.34 -1.29 -2.02
C SER A 159 -1.94 -0.23 -2.94
N HIS A 160 -1.27 0.10 -4.06
CA HIS A 160 -1.76 1.06 -5.05
C HIS A 160 -2.72 0.46 -6.08
N THR A 161 -3.29 -0.70 -5.79
CA THR A 161 -4.35 -1.30 -6.59
C THR A 161 -5.61 -0.45 -6.48
N ARG A 162 -5.71 0.57 -7.36
CA ARG A 162 -6.76 1.58 -7.44
C ARG A 162 -7.10 1.85 -8.91
N TYR A 163 -8.30 1.52 -9.31
CA TYR A 163 -8.79 1.68 -10.69
C TYR A 163 -10.17 2.32 -10.72
N GLY A 164 -10.53 3.04 -9.64
CA GLY A 164 -11.81 3.69 -9.45
C GLY A 164 -12.15 4.69 -10.54
N ALA A 165 -11.15 5.43 -11.05
CA ALA A 165 -11.31 6.38 -12.15
C ALA A 165 -11.85 5.72 -13.44
N LEU A 166 -11.69 4.41 -13.61
CA LEU A 166 -12.20 3.61 -14.73
C LEU A 166 -13.51 2.85 -14.38
N GLY A 167 -14.12 3.13 -13.24
CA GLY A 167 -15.31 2.46 -12.77
C GLY A 167 -15.09 1.09 -12.15
N THR A 168 -13.84 0.75 -11.80
CA THR A 168 -13.47 -0.53 -11.18
C THR A 168 -13.12 -0.31 -9.72
N MET A 169 -13.82 -0.96 -8.80
CA MET A 169 -13.44 -0.94 -7.39
C MET A 169 -12.28 -1.91 -7.16
N ALA A 170 -11.11 -1.37 -6.89
CA ALA A 170 -9.91 -2.16 -6.69
C ALA A 170 -9.38 -2.04 -5.26
N VAL A 171 -8.94 -3.16 -4.71
CA VAL A 171 -8.44 -3.28 -3.34
C VAL A 171 -7.03 -3.82 -3.36
N GLY A 172 -6.13 -3.17 -2.63
CA GLY A 172 -4.76 -3.66 -2.42
C GLY A 172 -4.64 -4.36 -1.09
N GLU A 173 -4.22 -5.64 -1.10
CA GLU A 173 -4.08 -6.48 0.09
C GLU A 173 -2.77 -7.27 0.09
N GLY A 174 -2.53 -8.06 1.12
CA GLY A 174 -1.39 -8.97 1.19
C GLY A 174 -1.59 -10.25 0.39
N GLY A 175 -0.50 -10.97 0.18
CA GLY A 175 -0.49 -12.23 -0.56
C GLY A 175 -1.51 -13.25 -0.11
N PRO A 176 -1.71 -13.51 1.19
CA PRO A 176 -2.69 -14.47 1.67
C PRO A 176 -4.14 -14.19 1.24
N GLU A 177 -4.53 -12.93 1.07
CA GLU A 177 -5.87 -12.60 0.57
C GLU A 177 -6.00 -12.96 -0.92
N ILE A 178 -4.93 -12.81 -1.71
CA ILE A 178 -4.89 -13.33 -3.08
C ILE A 178 -5.02 -14.87 -3.07
N VAL A 179 -4.29 -15.55 -2.17
CA VAL A 179 -4.37 -17.02 -2.03
C VAL A 179 -5.80 -17.48 -1.75
N LYS A 180 -6.52 -16.79 -0.86
CA LYS A 180 -7.94 -17.09 -0.58
C LYS A 180 -8.78 -17.03 -1.85
N GLN A 181 -8.62 -15.99 -2.67
CA GLN A 181 -9.34 -15.87 -3.94
C GLN A 181 -8.94 -16.96 -4.94
N LEU A 182 -7.65 -17.32 -5.01
CA LEU A 182 -7.14 -18.41 -5.85
C LEU A 182 -7.71 -19.79 -5.43
N LEU A 183 -8.08 -19.94 -4.17
CA LEU A 183 -8.73 -21.14 -3.62
C LEU A 183 -10.26 -21.00 -3.53
N GLU A 184 -10.83 -20.03 -4.24
CA GLU A 184 -12.28 -19.76 -4.32
C GLU A 184 -12.93 -19.40 -2.96
N GLN A 185 -12.13 -18.95 -1.99
CA GLN A 185 -12.58 -18.39 -0.73
C GLN A 185 -12.94 -16.90 -0.87
N THR A 186 -13.43 -16.29 0.19
CA THR A 186 -13.92 -14.93 0.19
C THR A 186 -12.97 -13.95 0.90
N TYR A 187 -13.13 -12.68 0.58
CA TYR A 187 -12.55 -11.56 1.30
C TYR A 187 -13.62 -11.01 2.24
N ASP A 188 -13.40 -11.19 3.53
CA ASP A 188 -14.39 -10.92 4.56
C ASP A 188 -14.14 -9.55 5.18
N ILE A 189 -15.14 -8.66 5.11
CA ILE A 189 -15.08 -7.32 5.67
C ILE A 189 -16.46 -6.91 6.24
N PRO A 190 -16.50 -6.04 7.27
CA PRO A 190 -17.74 -5.32 7.58
C PRO A 190 -18.07 -4.36 6.42
N MET A 191 -19.34 -4.00 6.26
CA MET A 191 -19.73 -2.99 5.28
C MET A 191 -18.95 -1.68 5.57
N PRO A 192 -18.11 -1.19 4.65
CA PRO A 192 -17.35 0.03 4.89
C PRO A 192 -18.24 1.26 4.83
N GLY A 193 -17.88 2.29 5.58
CA GLY A 193 -18.42 3.63 5.36
C GLY A 193 -18.03 4.16 3.98
N VAL A 194 -18.83 5.07 3.45
CA VAL A 194 -18.59 5.70 2.14
C VAL A 194 -18.52 7.20 2.32
N VAL A 195 -17.43 7.81 1.86
CA VAL A 195 -17.19 9.25 1.93
C VAL A 195 -17.24 9.86 0.53
N ALA A 196 -18.06 10.87 0.33
CA ALA A 196 -18.10 11.61 -0.92
C ALA A 196 -16.85 12.51 -1.05
N ILE A 197 -16.13 12.38 -2.15
CA ILE A 197 -15.11 13.35 -2.56
C ILE A 197 -15.75 14.21 -3.64
N HIS A 198 -16.24 15.36 -3.22
CA HIS A 198 -17.03 16.24 -4.08
C HIS A 198 -16.14 17.26 -4.78
N LEU A 199 -15.94 17.07 -6.08
CA LEU A 199 -15.08 17.90 -6.91
C LEU A 199 -15.90 18.99 -7.59
N THR A 200 -15.45 20.23 -7.47
CA THR A 200 -16.01 21.39 -8.16
C THR A 200 -14.93 22.20 -8.87
N GLY A 201 -15.31 23.06 -9.79
CA GLY A 201 -14.39 23.94 -10.49
C GLY A 201 -13.47 23.22 -11.50
N LYS A 202 -12.39 23.90 -11.86
CA LYS A 202 -11.41 23.44 -12.86
C LYS A 202 -9.99 23.76 -12.38
N PRO A 203 -9.01 22.84 -12.53
CA PRO A 203 -7.63 23.11 -12.18
C PRO A 203 -7.05 24.29 -12.95
N GLN A 204 -6.18 25.08 -12.29
CA GLN A 204 -5.40 26.10 -12.96
C GLN A 204 -4.37 25.48 -13.90
N LYS A 205 -3.94 26.24 -14.92
CA LYS A 205 -2.83 25.85 -15.81
C LYS A 205 -1.57 25.61 -14.96
N GLY A 206 -0.91 24.47 -15.15
CA GLY A 206 0.29 24.06 -14.40
C GLY A 206 0.01 23.25 -13.14
N VAL A 207 -1.23 23.17 -12.69
CA VAL A 207 -1.64 22.25 -11.60
C VAL A 207 -1.92 20.87 -12.19
N GLY A 208 -1.32 19.85 -11.59
CA GLY A 208 -1.46 18.47 -12.02
C GLY A 208 -2.16 17.56 -10.99
N PRO A 209 -2.33 16.27 -11.32
CA PRO A 209 -3.07 15.34 -10.47
C PRO A 209 -2.42 15.14 -9.11
N GLN A 210 -1.09 15.16 -9.01
CA GLN A 210 -0.38 15.00 -7.74
C GLN A 210 -0.67 16.17 -6.78
N ASP A 211 -0.84 17.39 -7.29
CA ASP A 211 -1.17 18.56 -6.47
C ASP A 211 -2.51 18.37 -5.76
N ILE A 212 -3.51 17.89 -6.49
CA ILE A 212 -4.85 17.63 -5.94
C ILE A 212 -4.81 16.46 -4.96
N ALA A 213 -4.13 15.37 -5.32
CA ALA A 213 -3.98 14.22 -4.46
C ALA A 213 -3.30 14.58 -3.13
N LEU A 214 -2.20 15.34 -3.16
CA LEU A 214 -1.50 15.78 -1.95
C LEU A 214 -2.35 16.71 -1.09
N ALA A 215 -3.14 17.60 -1.69
CA ALA A 215 -4.07 18.45 -0.96
C ALA A 215 -5.13 17.62 -0.20
N ILE A 216 -5.68 16.58 -0.84
CA ILE A 216 -6.64 15.68 -0.21
C ILE A 216 -5.96 14.88 0.91
N ILE A 217 -4.80 14.27 0.67
CA ILE A 217 -4.06 13.47 1.65
C ILE A 217 -3.74 14.31 2.89
N GLY A 218 -3.27 15.54 2.71
CA GLY A 218 -2.99 16.47 3.80
C GLY A 218 -4.20 16.80 4.67
N ALA A 219 -5.38 16.83 4.06
CA ALA A 219 -6.63 17.15 4.77
C ALA A 219 -7.21 15.95 5.55
N VAL A 220 -7.02 14.71 5.07
CA VAL A 220 -7.77 13.54 5.59
C VAL A 220 -6.92 12.53 6.36
N PHE A 221 -5.58 12.52 6.17
CA PHE A 221 -4.75 11.47 6.74
C PHE A 221 -4.64 11.55 8.27
N LYS A 222 -4.27 12.71 8.82
CA LYS A 222 -3.96 12.85 10.26
C LYS A 222 -5.17 12.63 11.18
N ASN A 223 -6.35 12.97 10.69
CA ASN A 223 -7.61 12.82 11.44
C ASN A 223 -8.31 11.47 11.16
N GLY A 224 -7.77 10.65 10.27
CA GLY A 224 -8.35 9.35 9.90
C GLY A 224 -9.71 9.43 9.22
N TYR A 225 -10.05 10.56 8.61
CA TYR A 225 -11.40 10.86 8.10
C TYR A 225 -11.94 9.78 7.14
N VAL A 226 -11.09 9.22 6.31
CA VAL A 226 -11.43 8.18 5.33
C VAL A 226 -10.87 6.80 5.67
N ASN A 227 -10.31 6.61 6.87
CA ASN A 227 -9.66 5.37 7.25
C ASN A 227 -10.61 4.17 7.11
N ASN A 228 -10.18 3.13 6.38
CA ASN A 228 -10.96 1.92 6.06
C ASN A 228 -12.32 2.16 5.38
N LYS A 229 -12.56 3.35 4.83
CA LYS A 229 -13.79 3.71 4.11
C LYS A 229 -13.54 3.70 2.60
N VAL A 230 -14.60 3.73 1.81
CA VAL A 230 -14.52 3.91 0.36
C VAL A 230 -14.62 5.41 0.05
N MET A 231 -13.69 5.91 -0.74
CA MET A 231 -13.73 7.26 -1.30
C MET A 231 -14.49 7.24 -2.62
N GLU A 232 -15.66 7.87 -2.66
CA GLU A 232 -16.51 7.95 -3.85
C GLU A 232 -16.46 9.34 -4.44
N PHE A 233 -15.84 9.47 -5.62
CA PHE A 233 -15.62 10.74 -6.31
C PHE A 233 -16.84 11.12 -7.12
N VAL A 234 -17.39 12.29 -6.83
CA VAL A 234 -18.62 12.85 -7.40
C VAL A 234 -18.47 14.35 -7.68
N GLY A 235 -19.47 14.96 -8.27
CA GLY A 235 -19.52 16.39 -8.58
C GLY A 235 -19.15 16.73 -10.01
N GLU A 236 -19.52 17.95 -10.44
CA GLU A 236 -19.31 18.43 -11.80
C GLU A 236 -17.83 18.72 -12.14
N GLY A 237 -16.97 18.90 -11.14
CA GLY A 237 -15.53 19.09 -11.34
C GLY A 237 -14.87 17.95 -12.07
N ILE A 238 -15.42 16.73 -12.02
CA ILE A 238 -14.92 15.57 -12.75
C ILE A 238 -14.90 15.82 -14.27
N ASP A 239 -15.89 16.50 -14.80
CA ASP A 239 -16.00 16.78 -16.23
C ASP A 239 -14.86 17.66 -16.75
N ASN A 240 -14.16 18.37 -15.88
CA ASN A 240 -13.01 19.20 -16.21
C ASN A 240 -11.66 18.46 -16.15
N LEU A 241 -11.67 17.16 -15.83
CA LEU A 241 -10.48 16.33 -15.67
C LEU A 241 -10.41 15.27 -16.79
N SER A 242 -9.28 15.17 -17.45
CA SER A 242 -9.00 14.02 -18.34
C SER A 242 -8.97 12.71 -17.53
N VAL A 243 -9.11 11.57 -18.21
CA VAL A 243 -9.02 10.28 -17.56
C VAL A 243 -7.63 10.06 -16.95
N ASP A 244 -6.55 10.43 -17.62
CA ASP A 244 -5.18 10.37 -17.10
C ASP A 244 -5.04 11.18 -15.80
N PHE A 245 -5.66 12.34 -15.74
CA PHE A 245 -5.66 13.18 -14.54
C PHE A 245 -6.39 12.51 -13.37
N ARG A 246 -7.59 11.94 -13.63
CA ARG A 246 -8.36 11.20 -12.62
C ARG A 246 -7.58 9.99 -12.10
N ILE A 247 -6.94 9.24 -12.98
CA ILE A 247 -6.08 8.09 -12.65
C ILE A 247 -4.95 8.50 -11.71
N GLY A 248 -4.32 9.64 -11.97
CA GLY A 248 -3.24 10.17 -11.14
C GLY A 248 -3.69 10.55 -9.73
N ILE A 249 -4.91 11.07 -9.57
CA ILE A 249 -5.50 11.33 -8.24
C ILE A 249 -5.87 9.99 -7.57
N ASP A 250 -6.53 9.11 -8.31
CA ASP A 250 -7.11 7.87 -7.80
C ASP A 250 -6.06 6.95 -7.16
N VAL A 251 -4.92 6.77 -7.82
CA VAL A 251 -3.84 5.91 -7.32
C VAL A 251 -3.28 6.40 -5.98
N MET A 252 -3.27 7.69 -5.75
CA MET A 252 -2.77 8.30 -4.52
C MET A 252 -3.75 8.19 -3.34
N THR A 253 -5.00 7.79 -3.56
CA THR A 253 -5.97 7.56 -2.48
C THR A 253 -5.48 6.51 -1.47
N THR A 254 -4.61 5.60 -1.90
CA THR A 254 -3.96 4.63 -1.01
C THR A 254 -3.26 5.30 0.19
N GLU A 255 -2.68 6.47 -0.02
CA GLU A 255 -1.94 7.20 1.02
C GLU A 255 -2.85 7.89 2.04
N THR A 256 -4.17 7.79 1.88
CA THR A 256 -5.17 8.24 2.87
C THR A 256 -5.58 7.15 3.86
N THR A 257 -5.09 5.91 3.69
CA THR A 257 -5.53 4.70 4.42
C THR A 257 -6.97 4.27 4.14
N CYS A 258 -7.59 4.75 3.06
CA CYS A 258 -8.91 4.27 2.62
C CYS A 258 -8.87 2.80 2.19
N LEU A 259 -10.01 2.13 2.24
CA LEU A 259 -10.15 0.76 1.76
C LEU A 259 -10.06 0.68 0.23
N SER A 260 -10.78 1.55 -0.46
CA SER A 260 -10.83 1.62 -1.91
C SER A 260 -11.35 2.99 -2.37
N SER A 261 -11.41 3.16 -3.69
CA SER A 261 -11.98 4.33 -4.34
C SER A 261 -12.84 3.93 -5.53
N ILE A 262 -13.81 4.77 -5.87
CA ILE A 262 -14.65 4.63 -7.05
C ILE A 262 -15.06 6.01 -7.55
N TRP A 263 -15.15 6.20 -8.85
CA TRP A 263 -15.52 7.45 -9.51
C TRP A 263 -16.75 7.30 -10.37
N ARG A 264 -17.51 8.37 -10.48
CA ARG A 264 -18.50 8.52 -11.53
C ARG A 264 -17.80 8.40 -12.89
N THR A 265 -18.36 7.60 -13.80
CA THR A 265 -17.87 7.46 -15.17
C THR A 265 -18.67 8.36 -16.13
N ASP A 266 -18.08 8.63 -17.29
CA ASP A 266 -18.63 9.50 -18.31
C ASP A 266 -18.11 9.13 -19.73
N ASP A 267 -18.40 9.97 -20.73
CA ASP A 267 -17.95 9.75 -22.10
C ASP A 267 -16.42 9.74 -22.24
N ALA A 268 -15.68 10.46 -21.37
CA ALA A 268 -14.21 10.42 -21.39
C ALA A 268 -13.69 9.03 -20.99
N VAL A 269 -14.29 8.39 -19.99
CA VAL A 269 -13.96 7.02 -19.60
C VAL A 269 -14.36 6.03 -20.70
N LYS A 270 -15.49 6.25 -21.36
CA LYS A 270 -15.90 5.45 -22.52
C LYS A 270 -14.88 5.54 -23.66
N GLU A 271 -14.42 6.73 -23.99
CA GLU A 271 -13.37 6.95 -25.00
C GLU A 271 -12.07 6.26 -24.59
N PHE A 272 -11.68 6.26 -23.30
CA PHE A 272 -10.52 5.54 -22.80
C PHE A 272 -10.60 4.04 -23.12
N TYR A 273 -11.73 3.40 -22.85
CA TYR A 273 -11.92 1.99 -23.17
C TYR A 273 -11.95 1.75 -24.69
N GLU A 274 -12.52 2.65 -25.48
CA GLU A 274 -12.53 2.57 -26.95
C GLU A 274 -11.11 2.66 -27.53
N ILE A 275 -10.27 3.59 -27.04
CA ILE A 275 -8.85 3.74 -27.42
C ILE A 275 -8.07 2.44 -27.15
N HIS A 276 -8.38 1.76 -26.04
CA HIS A 276 -7.73 0.50 -25.65
C HIS A 276 -8.37 -0.74 -26.31
N GLY A 277 -9.31 -0.58 -27.26
CA GLY A 277 -9.99 -1.68 -27.95
C GLY A 277 -10.89 -2.53 -27.05
N ARG A 278 -11.38 -1.95 -25.94
CA ARG A 278 -12.17 -2.63 -24.90
C ARG A 278 -13.47 -1.88 -24.57
N LYS A 279 -14.17 -1.42 -25.61
CA LYS A 279 -15.42 -0.66 -25.49
C LYS A 279 -16.48 -1.37 -24.65
N GLU A 280 -16.52 -2.70 -24.70
CA GLU A 280 -17.44 -3.57 -23.96
C GLU A 280 -17.21 -3.55 -22.47
N ASP A 281 -16.02 -3.16 -22.01
CA ASP A 281 -15.69 -3.06 -20.58
C ASP A 281 -16.17 -1.73 -19.95
N TYR A 282 -16.63 -0.79 -20.76
CA TYR A 282 -17.23 0.44 -20.24
C TYR A 282 -18.61 0.18 -19.65
N LYS A 283 -18.85 0.77 -18.48
CA LYS A 283 -20.17 0.85 -17.87
C LYS A 283 -20.39 2.26 -17.34
N GLU A 284 -21.55 2.82 -17.62
CA GLU A 284 -21.97 4.07 -16.98
C GLU A 284 -22.21 3.82 -15.50
N MET A 285 -21.54 4.60 -14.66
CA MET A 285 -21.61 4.51 -13.22
C MET A 285 -21.83 5.90 -12.64
N ALA A 286 -22.84 6.02 -11.79
CA ALA A 286 -23.17 7.24 -11.06
C ALA A 286 -23.91 6.87 -9.77
N PRO A 287 -23.88 7.72 -8.74
CA PRO A 287 -24.78 7.56 -7.61
C PRO A 287 -26.23 7.68 -8.08
N GLU A 288 -27.16 7.08 -7.37
CA GLU A 288 -28.60 7.23 -7.61
C GLU A 288 -29.03 8.67 -7.38
N LYS A 289 -30.28 8.99 -7.73
CA LYS A 289 -30.85 10.34 -7.59
C LYS A 289 -30.66 10.92 -6.19
N VAL A 290 -30.75 10.07 -5.17
CA VAL A 290 -30.40 10.39 -3.78
C VAL A 290 -29.43 9.33 -3.26
N ALA A 291 -28.27 9.75 -2.79
CA ALA A 291 -27.29 8.90 -2.13
C ALA A 291 -26.88 9.51 -0.79
N TYR A 292 -26.62 8.69 0.21
CA TYR A 292 -26.12 9.13 1.51
C TYR A 292 -24.67 8.74 1.71
N TYR A 293 -23.87 9.68 2.20
CA TYR A 293 -22.46 9.51 2.52
C TYR A 293 -22.20 9.78 3.99
N ASP A 294 -21.33 8.98 4.61
CA ASP A 294 -20.95 9.09 6.02
C ASP A 294 -20.06 10.32 6.31
N GLY A 295 -19.56 10.96 5.28
CA GLY A 295 -18.75 12.16 5.32
C GLY A 295 -18.58 12.77 3.94
N VAL A 296 -18.09 13.99 3.90
CA VAL A 296 -17.83 14.74 2.66
C VAL A 296 -16.47 15.42 2.73
N VAL A 297 -15.69 15.23 1.68
CA VAL A 297 -14.48 15.99 1.38
C VAL A 297 -14.78 16.87 0.18
N GLU A 298 -14.96 18.14 0.39
CA GLU A 298 -15.26 19.09 -0.68
C GLU A 298 -13.97 19.72 -1.20
N VAL A 299 -13.74 19.64 -2.50
CA VAL A 299 -12.51 20.08 -3.18
C VAL A 299 -12.88 21.03 -4.31
N ASP A 300 -12.58 22.31 -4.15
CA ASP A 300 -12.62 23.28 -5.23
C ASP A 300 -11.31 23.24 -6.00
N LEU A 301 -11.31 22.57 -7.16
CA LEU A 301 -10.14 22.38 -8.02
C LEU A 301 -9.49 23.69 -8.46
N SER A 302 -10.26 24.78 -8.56
CA SER A 302 -9.75 26.10 -8.97
C SER A 302 -8.85 26.76 -7.93
N THR A 303 -8.91 26.31 -6.67
CA THR A 303 -8.16 26.88 -5.57
C THR A 303 -6.88 26.09 -5.23
N ILE A 304 -6.69 24.93 -5.85
CA ILE A 304 -5.51 24.11 -5.64
C ILE A 304 -4.31 24.77 -6.32
N LYS A 305 -3.21 24.86 -5.57
CA LYS A 305 -1.91 25.34 -6.03
C LYS A 305 -0.93 24.16 -6.17
N PRO A 306 0.20 24.33 -6.87
CA PRO A 306 1.28 23.35 -6.85
C PRO A 306 1.71 23.00 -5.44
N MET A 307 1.74 21.70 -5.15
CA MET A 307 1.98 21.14 -3.82
C MET A 307 3.33 20.42 -3.73
N ILE A 308 3.83 20.30 -2.52
CA ILE A 308 4.97 19.47 -2.18
C ILE A 308 4.69 18.74 -0.85
N ALA A 309 4.95 17.43 -0.82
CA ALA A 309 4.94 16.67 0.43
C ALA A 309 6.38 16.46 0.89
N MET A 310 6.73 17.07 2.00
CA MET A 310 8.09 17.00 2.55
C MET A 310 8.34 15.65 3.24
N PRO A 311 9.61 15.21 3.37
CA PRO A 311 9.94 13.98 4.10
C PRO A 311 9.36 14.01 5.53
N PHE A 312 8.86 12.89 6.07
CA PHE A 312 8.89 11.54 5.49
C PHE A 312 7.49 10.93 5.41
N HIS A 313 6.50 11.68 5.01
CA HIS A 313 5.16 11.15 4.78
C HIS A 313 4.43 11.95 3.69
N PRO A 314 3.57 11.29 2.85
CA PRO A 314 2.78 12.00 1.84
C PRO A 314 1.80 13.05 2.40
N SER A 315 1.43 12.97 3.68
CA SER A 315 0.58 13.95 4.36
C SER A 315 1.31 15.20 4.88
N ASN A 316 2.64 15.24 4.75
CA ASN A 316 3.43 16.38 5.20
C ASN A 316 3.49 17.47 4.12
N VAL A 317 2.34 18.04 3.80
CA VAL A 317 2.10 18.87 2.61
C VAL A 317 2.19 20.37 2.89
N TYR A 318 2.70 21.06 1.90
CA TYR A 318 2.75 22.52 1.77
C TYR A 318 2.44 22.88 0.32
N THR A 319 1.97 24.12 0.06
CA THR A 319 2.10 24.64 -1.29
C THR A 319 3.57 25.00 -1.55
N ILE A 320 4.02 24.88 -2.79
CA ILE A 320 5.39 25.28 -3.14
C ILE A 320 5.61 26.77 -2.85
N GLU A 321 4.58 27.60 -3.08
CA GLU A 321 4.59 29.02 -2.76
C GLU A 321 4.78 29.27 -1.25
N GLU A 322 4.05 28.56 -0.40
CA GLU A 322 4.17 28.65 1.05
C GLU A 322 5.57 28.25 1.54
N LEU A 323 6.11 27.15 0.99
CA LEU A 323 7.45 26.69 1.30
C LEU A 323 8.49 27.72 0.90
N ASN A 324 8.44 28.25 -0.33
CA ASN A 324 9.40 29.22 -0.83
C ASN A 324 9.35 30.54 -0.07
N ASN A 325 8.18 30.97 0.39
CA ASN A 325 8.02 32.22 1.15
C ASN A 325 8.46 32.10 2.63
N ASN A 326 8.52 30.90 3.19
CA ASN A 326 8.88 30.63 4.59
C ASN A 326 9.92 29.51 4.70
N LEU A 327 10.88 29.51 3.79
CA LEU A 327 11.74 28.36 3.52
C LEU A 327 12.49 27.87 4.77
N GLU A 328 13.21 28.76 5.46
CA GLU A 328 14.02 28.34 6.61
C GLU A 328 13.18 27.81 7.77
N ASP A 329 12.08 28.47 8.10
CA ASP A 329 11.20 28.09 9.21
C ASP A 329 10.53 26.74 8.94
N ILE A 330 10.02 26.52 7.72
CA ILE A 330 9.38 25.28 7.34
C ILE A 330 10.41 24.13 7.30
N LEU A 331 11.59 24.34 6.74
CA LEU A 331 12.62 23.29 6.71
C LEU A 331 13.10 22.90 8.11
N ARG A 332 13.23 23.86 9.04
CA ARG A 332 13.53 23.54 10.45
C ARG A 332 12.43 22.73 11.14
N ASP A 333 11.17 23.04 10.86
CA ASP A 333 10.03 22.25 11.38
C ASP A 333 10.01 20.83 10.78
N VAL A 334 10.28 20.71 9.48
CA VAL A 334 10.41 19.40 8.80
C VAL A 334 11.55 18.58 9.38
N GLU A 335 12.73 19.19 9.58
CA GLU A 335 13.88 18.53 10.21
C GLU A 335 13.55 18.00 11.60
N LYS A 336 12.89 18.81 12.43
CA LYS A 336 12.47 18.42 13.77
C LYS A 336 11.49 17.25 13.76
N LYS A 337 10.48 17.27 12.88
CA LYS A 337 9.49 16.19 12.72
C LYS A 337 10.17 14.92 12.17
N ALA A 338 11.09 15.09 11.22
CA ALA A 338 11.83 13.98 10.62
C ALA A 338 12.71 13.25 11.65
N LEU A 339 13.37 13.95 12.53
CA LEU A 339 14.17 13.35 13.62
C LEU A 339 13.30 12.51 14.57
N VAL A 340 12.07 12.93 14.84
CA VAL A 340 11.11 12.13 15.61
C VAL A 340 10.73 10.85 14.86
N SER A 341 10.49 10.93 13.55
CA SER A 341 10.14 9.77 12.71
C SER A 341 11.32 8.80 12.55
N LEU A 342 12.53 9.31 12.45
CA LEU A 342 13.75 8.51 12.32
C LEU A 342 14.13 7.83 13.64
N ASP A 343 13.81 8.46 14.78
CA ASP A 343 14.13 7.98 16.13
C ASP A 343 15.59 7.50 16.25
N ASN A 344 16.52 8.29 15.72
CA ASN A 344 17.94 7.95 15.65
C ASN A 344 18.82 9.20 15.85
N ASN A 345 19.39 9.31 17.05
CA ASN A 345 20.23 10.45 17.43
C ASN A 345 21.59 10.51 16.69
N ASN A 346 21.96 9.46 15.96
CA ASN A 346 23.23 9.42 15.20
C ASN A 346 23.08 9.98 13.79
N ILE A 347 21.86 10.37 13.37
CA ILE A 347 21.60 10.90 12.04
C ILE A 347 21.59 12.42 12.08
N ASP A 348 22.43 13.00 11.25
CA ASP A 348 22.46 14.43 10.94
C ASP A 348 21.55 14.69 9.72
N PHE A 349 20.24 14.85 9.96
CA PHE A 349 19.29 15.19 8.92
C PHE A 349 19.07 16.69 8.86
N LYS A 350 19.56 17.31 7.80
CA LYS A 350 19.45 18.76 7.56
C LYS A 350 19.01 19.05 6.13
N LEU A 351 17.92 19.78 6.01
CA LEU A 351 17.43 20.34 4.75
C LEU A 351 17.78 21.82 4.61
N THR A 352 18.00 22.52 5.71
CA THR A 352 18.42 23.94 5.71
C THR A 352 19.76 24.18 5.02
N ASP A 353 20.65 23.16 4.99
CA ASP A 353 21.92 23.21 4.26
C ASP A 353 21.74 23.30 2.73
N LYS A 354 20.52 23.05 2.23
CA LYS A 354 20.17 23.11 0.79
C LYS A 354 19.62 24.48 0.36
N ILE A 355 19.63 25.45 1.26
CA ILE A 355 19.26 26.83 0.93
C ILE A 355 20.46 27.52 0.30
N HIS A 356 20.36 27.84 -0.99
CA HIS A 356 21.37 28.58 -1.74
C HIS A 356 20.74 29.85 -2.31
N ASP A 357 21.27 31.00 -1.98
CA ASP A 357 20.75 32.32 -2.39
C ASP A 357 19.26 32.51 -2.09
N GLY A 358 18.80 32.01 -0.91
CA GLY A 358 17.41 32.09 -0.46
C GLY A 358 16.44 31.16 -1.18
N ARG A 359 16.95 30.19 -1.95
CA ARG A 359 16.12 29.20 -2.67
C ARG A 359 16.52 27.79 -2.28
N LEU A 360 15.55 26.87 -2.29
CA LEU A 360 15.81 25.46 -2.05
C LEU A 360 16.39 24.82 -3.32
N TYR A 361 17.57 24.23 -3.19
CA TYR A 361 18.18 23.39 -4.20
C TYR A 361 17.89 21.91 -3.92
N VAL A 362 17.58 21.13 -4.96
CA VAL A 362 17.39 19.69 -4.90
C VAL A 362 18.34 19.00 -5.86
N GLU A 363 18.84 17.83 -5.49
CA GLU A 363 19.87 17.12 -6.26
C GLU A 363 19.29 16.22 -7.37
N GLN A 364 18.01 15.84 -7.24
CA GLN A 364 17.42 14.88 -8.17
C GLN A 364 15.93 15.13 -8.38
N GLY A 365 15.48 14.96 -9.63
CA GLY A 365 14.08 14.84 -10.00
C GLY A 365 13.79 13.47 -10.61
N VAL A 366 12.65 12.88 -10.27
CA VAL A 366 12.20 11.61 -10.85
C VAL A 366 10.70 11.66 -11.16
N ILE A 367 10.33 11.30 -12.38
CA ILE A 367 8.93 11.14 -12.80
C ILE A 367 8.74 9.67 -13.16
N ALA A 368 8.01 8.93 -12.31
CA ALA A 368 7.99 7.48 -12.41
C ALA A 368 6.69 6.83 -11.93
N GLY A 369 6.55 5.57 -12.29
CA GLY A 369 5.55 4.66 -11.77
C GLY A 369 4.13 4.94 -12.26
N CYS A 370 3.19 4.31 -11.58
CA CYS A 370 1.77 4.39 -11.90
C CYS A 370 1.13 5.77 -11.64
N ALA A 371 1.78 6.60 -10.82
CA ALA A 371 1.34 7.97 -10.55
C ALA A 371 1.94 8.97 -11.53
N GLY A 372 3.27 8.92 -11.76
CA GLY A 372 3.99 9.94 -12.53
C GLY A 372 4.17 9.62 -14.01
N GLY A 373 4.34 8.34 -14.37
CA GLY A 373 4.72 7.89 -15.72
C GLY A 373 3.59 7.85 -16.76
N GLY A 374 2.43 8.48 -16.49
CA GLY A 374 1.31 8.58 -17.43
C GLY A 374 1.62 9.46 -18.63
N PHE A 375 0.89 9.24 -19.71
CA PHE A 375 1.10 9.92 -20.99
C PHE A 375 1.01 11.45 -20.89
N GLU A 376 -0.06 11.97 -20.29
CA GLU A 376 -0.24 13.44 -20.17
C GLU A 376 0.81 14.08 -19.26
N ASN A 377 1.20 13.44 -18.16
CA ASN A 377 2.24 13.95 -17.28
C ASN A 377 3.54 14.14 -18.04
N LEU A 378 3.92 13.15 -18.86
CA LEU A 378 5.18 13.18 -19.60
C LEU A 378 5.14 14.14 -20.79
N CYS A 379 3.98 14.30 -21.42
CA CYS A 379 3.78 15.32 -22.46
C CYS A 379 3.92 16.73 -21.87
N ASP A 380 3.29 17.00 -20.76
CA ASP A 380 3.36 18.32 -20.11
C ASP A 380 4.77 18.62 -19.59
N ALA A 381 5.46 17.64 -19.02
CA ALA A 381 6.86 17.78 -18.60
C ALA A 381 7.78 18.08 -19.80
N ALA A 382 7.58 17.40 -20.92
CA ALA A 382 8.34 17.64 -22.14
C ALA A 382 8.05 19.04 -22.72
N ASP A 383 6.79 19.50 -22.70
CA ASP A 383 6.42 20.85 -23.17
C ASP A 383 7.08 21.95 -22.31
N ILE A 384 7.19 21.75 -20.99
CA ILE A 384 7.91 22.67 -20.08
C ILE A 384 9.41 22.70 -20.41
N LEU A 385 10.02 21.56 -20.70
CA LEU A 385 11.45 21.40 -20.92
C LEU A 385 11.92 21.69 -22.35
N ARG A 386 11.00 21.75 -23.33
CA ARG A 386 11.35 22.00 -24.72
C ARG A 386 12.14 23.29 -24.89
N GLY A 387 13.33 23.18 -25.49
CA GLY A 387 14.23 24.30 -25.72
C GLY A 387 14.97 24.79 -24.48
N LYS A 388 14.86 24.07 -23.35
CA LYS A 388 15.55 24.31 -22.09
C LYS A 388 16.52 23.18 -21.77
N ASN A 389 17.30 23.32 -20.73
CA ASN A 389 18.19 22.27 -20.24
C ASN A 389 18.25 22.25 -18.70
N ILE A 390 18.56 21.09 -18.16
CA ILE A 390 18.65 20.87 -16.70
C ILE A 390 20.01 21.29 -16.11
N GLY A 391 20.95 21.75 -16.94
CA GLY A 391 22.31 22.08 -16.53
C GLY A 391 23.24 20.86 -16.54
N ALA A 392 24.50 21.10 -16.17
CA ALA A 392 25.56 20.10 -16.11
C ALA A 392 26.17 19.99 -14.70
N ASP A 393 25.41 20.40 -13.69
CA ASP A 393 25.80 20.32 -12.29
C ASP A 393 25.17 19.05 -11.63
N GLU A 394 25.07 19.00 -10.33
CA GLU A 394 24.64 17.82 -9.57
C GLU A 394 23.19 17.40 -9.88
N PHE A 395 22.29 18.36 -10.20
CA PHE A 395 20.89 18.03 -10.47
C PHE A 395 20.74 17.06 -11.65
N SER A 396 20.01 16.00 -11.43
CA SER A 396 19.66 15.00 -12.46
C SER A 396 18.16 14.80 -12.57
N LEU A 397 17.68 14.40 -13.75
CA LEU A 397 16.27 14.08 -14.01
C LEU A 397 16.15 12.71 -14.66
N SER A 398 15.40 11.80 -14.02
CA SER A 398 15.02 10.50 -14.59
C SER A 398 13.53 10.45 -14.89
N VAL A 399 13.17 9.90 -16.05
CA VAL A 399 11.78 9.77 -16.51
C VAL A 399 11.50 8.33 -16.90
N TYR A 400 10.42 7.76 -16.35
CA TYR A 400 9.99 6.39 -16.54
C TYR A 400 8.56 6.36 -17.09
N PRO A 401 8.33 6.21 -18.39
CA PRO A 401 6.98 5.93 -18.92
C PRO A 401 6.40 4.67 -18.25
N ALA A 402 5.13 4.71 -17.87
CA ALA A 402 4.52 3.65 -17.07
C ALA A 402 4.29 2.34 -17.84
N SER A 403 4.32 2.39 -19.18
CA SER A 403 4.21 1.21 -20.05
C SER A 403 4.92 1.43 -21.39
N GLN A 404 5.25 0.34 -22.08
CA GLN A 404 5.82 0.40 -23.43
C GLN A 404 4.86 1.03 -24.47
N PRO A 405 3.54 0.79 -24.43
CA PRO A 405 2.62 1.54 -25.31
C PRO A 405 2.70 3.07 -25.12
N ILE A 406 2.77 3.54 -23.87
CA ILE A 406 2.97 4.98 -23.57
C ILE A 406 4.33 5.43 -24.09
N PHE A 407 5.38 4.68 -23.83
CA PHE A 407 6.74 5.01 -24.28
C PHE A 407 6.80 5.15 -25.82
N MET A 408 6.22 4.20 -26.53
CA MET A 408 6.20 4.20 -27.99
C MET A 408 5.45 5.42 -28.55
N GLU A 409 4.33 5.78 -27.95
CA GLU A 409 3.56 6.96 -28.38
C GLU A 409 4.33 8.26 -28.14
N LEU A 410 5.06 8.36 -27.01
CA LEU A 410 5.96 9.48 -26.71
C LEU A 410 7.16 9.56 -27.66
N VAL A 411 7.62 8.42 -28.18
CA VAL A 411 8.64 8.38 -29.25
C VAL A 411 8.05 8.91 -30.55
N LYS A 412 6.87 8.40 -30.94
CA LYS A 412 6.20 8.79 -32.20
C LYS A 412 5.86 10.28 -32.26
N ASN A 413 5.50 10.90 -31.14
CA ASN A 413 5.13 12.31 -31.08
C ASN A 413 6.31 13.25 -30.72
N GLY A 414 7.54 12.72 -30.60
CA GLY A 414 8.77 13.49 -30.37
C GLY A 414 9.03 13.90 -28.92
N ARG A 415 8.19 13.56 -27.96
CA ARG A 415 8.35 13.97 -26.55
C ARG A 415 9.56 13.35 -25.88
N ILE A 416 9.93 12.14 -26.28
CA ILE A 416 11.17 11.51 -25.78
C ILE A 416 12.39 12.31 -26.24
N ALA A 417 12.42 12.79 -27.48
CA ALA A 417 13.50 13.64 -27.98
C ALA A 417 13.60 14.95 -27.16
N ASP A 418 12.46 15.63 -26.95
CA ASP A 418 12.42 16.86 -26.16
C ASP A 418 13.01 16.67 -24.75
N LEU A 419 12.64 15.57 -24.08
CA LEU A 419 13.16 15.24 -22.73
C LEU A 419 14.66 14.94 -22.75
N MET A 420 15.14 14.17 -23.72
CA MET A 420 16.55 13.81 -23.85
C MET A 420 17.42 15.04 -24.21
N GLU A 421 16.97 15.89 -25.09
CA GLU A 421 17.64 17.14 -25.46
C GLU A 421 17.78 18.09 -24.25
N ALA A 422 16.77 18.10 -23.37
CA ALA A 422 16.83 18.85 -22.13
C ALA A 422 17.82 18.27 -21.11
N GLY A 423 18.28 17.03 -21.28
CA GLY A 423 19.23 16.33 -20.40
C GLY A 423 18.60 15.28 -19.48
N ALA A 424 17.33 14.96 -19.67
CA ALA A 424 16.69 13.89 -18.89
C ALA A 424 17.21 12.51 -19.32
N THR A 425 17.34 11.58 -18.36
CA THR A 425 17.54 10.16 -18.63
C THR A 425 16.19 9.48 -18.75
N VAL A 426 15.84 9.00 -19.94
CA VAL A 426 14.59 8.27 -20.17
C VAL A 426 14.84 6.77 -20.01
N ARG A 427 14.00 6.14 -19.21
CA ARG A 427 14.09 4.71 -18.87
C ARG A 427 12.81 3.99 -19.24
N THR A 428 12.77 2.67 -19.11
CA THR A 428 11.60 1.83 -19.34
C THR A 428 10.73 1.69 -18.08
N ALA A 429 9.55 1.08 -18.21
CA ALA A 429 8.62 0.87 -17.11
C ALA A 429 9.26 0.07 -15.97
N PHE A 430 9.32 0.66 -14.80
CA PHE A 430 9.96 0.11 -13.61
C PHE A 430 9.46 0.80 -12.35
N CYS A 431 9.11 0.04 -11.31
CA CYS A 431 8.63 0.58 -10.04
C CYS A 431 9.75 0.93 -9.05
N GLY A 432 10.99 0.62 -9.36
CA GLY A 432 12.14 0.81 -8.47
C GLY A 432 12.20 2.15 -7.74
N PRO A 433 12.06 3.29 -8.44
CA PRO A 433 12.08 4.61 -7.79
C PRO A 433 10.95 4.83 -6.76
N CYS A 434 9.83 4.12 -6.88
CA CYS A 434 8.70 4.26 -5.96
C CYS A 434 8.94 3.58 -4.61
N PHE A 435 9.91 2.67 -4.50
CA PHE A 435 10.19 1.92 -3.26
C PHE A 435 11.67 1.83 -2.88
N GLY A 436 12.51 2.72 -3.43
CA GLY A 436 13.91 2.84 -3.05
C GLY A 436 14.86 1.79 -3.66
N ALA A 437 14.48 1.17 -4.79
CA ALA A 437 15.30 0.18 -5.50
C ALA A 437 15.92 0.72 -6.81
N GLY A 438 15.77 1.99 -7.11
CA GLY A 438 16.36 2.64 -8.27
C GLY A 438 16.37 4.15 -8.14
N ASP A 439 17.31 4.81 -8.81
CA ASP A 439 17.51 6.25 -8.75
C ASP A 439 17.63 6.80 -7.32
N VAL A 440 18.40 6.11 -6.49
CA VAL A 440 18.70 6.55 -5.13
C VAL A 440 19.61 7.79 -5.19
N PRO A 441 19.25 8.90 -4.52
CA PRO A 441 20.10 10.09 -4.51
C PRO A 441 21.37 9.88 -3.66
N SER A 442 22.31 10.82 -3.75
CA SER A 442 23.52 10.82 -2.92
C SER A 442 23.19 10.87 -1.42
N ASN A 443 24.16 10.54 -0.57
CA ASN A 443 24.02 10.71 0.88
C ASN A 443 23.64 12.15 1.23
N LYS A 444 22.64 12.33 2.08
CA LYS A 444 21.99 13.60 2.43
C LYS A 444 21.29 14.31 1.25
N GLY A 445 21.17 13.67 0.09
CA GLY A 445 20.47 14.21 -1.07
C GLY A 445 18.95 14.30 -0.85
N LEU A 446 18.34 15.32 -1.43
CA LEU A 446 16.90 15.49 -1.54
C LEU A 446 16.46 15.26 -2.98
N SER A 447 15.62 14.26 -3.19
CA SER A 447 14.99 13.96 -4.48
C SER A 447 13.55 14.46 -4.49
N ILE A 448 13.14 15.13 -5.55
CA ILE A 448 11.72 15.46 -5.79
C ILE A 448 11.13 14.44 -6.76
N ARG A 449 10.01 13.83 -6.41
CA ARG A 449 9.45 12.73 -7.20
C ARG A 449 7.95 12.86 -7.43
N HIS A 450 7.54 12.60 -8.65
CA HIS A 450 6.18 12.19 -8.94
C HIS A 450 6.12 10.67 -8.88
N SER A 451 6.01 10.18 -7.69
CA SER A 451 5.82 8.79 -7.30
C SER A 451 4.82 8.74 -6.14
N THR A 452 4.69 7.62 -5.44
CA THR A 452 3.60 7.46 -4.49
C THR A 452 3.98 7.72 -3.04
N ARG A 453 5.24 7.53 -2.64
CA ARG A 453 5.67 7.56 -1.22
C ARG A 453 7.03 8.19 -1.00
N ASN A 454 7.19 8.78 0.18
CA ASN A 454 8.44 9.37 0.66
C ASN A 454 8.74 8.98 2.13
N PHE A 455 8.49 7.74 2.48
CA PHE A 455 8.65 7.20 3.84
C PHE A 455 10.10 7.25 4.33
N PRO A 456 10.32 7.28 5.68
CA PRO A 456 11.66 7.24 6.25
C PRO A 456 12.38 5.91 5.97
N ASN A 457 13.71 5.94 6.01
CA ASN A 457 14.59 4.75 5.89
C ASN A 457 14.43 3.98 4.56
N ARG A 458 13.94 4.64 3.51
CA ARG A 458 13.60 4.00 2.25
C ARG A 458 14.68 4.13 1.19
N GLU A 459 15.11 5.34 0.89
CA GLU A 459 15.95 5.69 -0.27
C GLU A 459 17.43 5.33 -0.07
N GLY A 460 17.76 4.03 -0.03
CA GLY A 460 19.12 3.57 0.16
C GLY A 460 19.73 3.92 1.53
N SER A 461 18.94 4.48 2.43
CA SER A 461 19.41 4.94 3.73
C SER A 461 19.89 3.78 4.60
N LYS A 462 21.18 3.79 4.90
CA LYS A 462 21.80 2.91 5.89
C LYS A 462 22.05 3.69 7.17
N VAL A 463 20.96 3.93 7.89
CA VAL A 463 20.97 4.77 9.10
C VAL A 463 21.94 4.29 10.18
N THR A 464 22.22 2.98 10.24
CA THR A 464 23.25 2.41 11.11
C THR A 464 24.66 2.89 10.76
N ASN A 465 24.88 3.31 9.51
CA ASN A 465 26.15 3.86 9.02
C ASN A 465 26.11 5.40 8.90
N GLY A 466 25.08 6.06 9.45
CA GLY A 466 24.89 7.50 9.33
C GLY A 466 24.50 8.00 7.93
N GLN A 467 24.10 7.09 7.03
CA GLN A 467 23.69 7.43 5.67
C GLN A 467 22.18 7.69 5.63
N ILE A 468 21.77 8.80 5.01
CA ILE A 468 20.37 9.13 4.79
C ILE A 468 20.20 9.87 3.46
N ALA A 469 19.13 9.53 2.77
CA ALA A 469 18.60 10.30 1.65
C ALA A 469 17.09 10.50 1.85
N SER A 470 16.53 11.49 1.21
CA SER A 470 15.11 11.84 1.41
C SER A 470 14.42 12.18 0.10
N VAL A 471 13.10 12.01 0.12
CA VAL A 471 12.22 12.30 -1.01
C VAL A 471 11.14 13.29 -0.59
N ALA A 472 10.89 14.28 -1.44
CA ALA A 472 9.68 15.07 -1.41
C ALA A 472 8.81 14.72 -2.62
N LEU A 473 7.49 14.61 -2.44
CA LEU A 473 6.57 14.30 -3.53
C LEU A 473 6.08 15.59 -4.19
N MET A 474 6.10 15.61 -5.51
CA MET A 474 5.65 16.72 -6.34
C MET A 474 4.98 16.23 -7.62
N ASP A 475 4.22 17.10 -8.27
CA ASP A 475 3.70 16.84 -9.60
C ASP A 475 4.78 16.92 -10.68
N ALA A 476 4.66 16.11 -11.73
CA ALA A 476 5.59 16.06 -12.86
C ALA A 476 5.84 17.42 -13.50
N ARG A 477 4.83 18.29 -13.54
CA ARG A 477 4.93 19.63 -14.12
C ARG A 477 5.84 20.53 -13.28
N SER A 478 5.70 20.51 -11.97
CA SER A 478 6.58 21.27 -11.06
C SER A 478 7.98 20.66 -10.96
N ILE A 479 8.13 19.35 -11.13
CA ILE A 479 9.45 18.70 -11.27
C ILE A 479 10.14 19.21 -12.56
N ALA A 480 9.42 19.24 -13.69
CA ALA A 480 9.96 19.78 -14.94
C ALA A 480 10.31 21.26 -14.84
N ALA A 481 9.50 22.07 -14.14
CA ALA A 481 9.77 23.47 -13.85
C ALA A 481 11.05 23.65 -13.02
N THR A 482 11.22 22.83 -11.99
CA THR A 482 12.43 22.80 -11.16
C THR A 482 13.65 22.35 -11.97
N ALA A 483 13.51 21.37 -12.84
CA ALA A 483 14.55 20.91 -13.76
C ALA A 483 14.96 22.02 -14.74
N ALA A 484 14.01 22.73 -15.35
CA ALA A 484 14.27 23.89 -16.22
C ALA A 484 15.00 25.01 -15.47
N ASN A 485 14.81 25.11 -14.16
CA ASN A 485 15.52 26.03 -13.26
C ASN A 485 16.74 25.37 -12.56
N LYS A 486 17.26 24.29 -13.15
CA LYS A 486 18.54 23.64 -12.79
C LYS A 486 18.60 23.16 -11.34
N GLY A 487 17.51 22.62 -10.82
CA GLY A 487 17.41 22.06 -9.47
C GLY A 487 16.91 23.05 -8.40
N TYR A 488 16.64 24.28 -8.74
CA TYR A 488 16.00 25.23 -7.80
C TYR A 488 14.49 25.06 -7.80
N LEU A 489 13.92 24.78 -6.63
CA LEU A 489 12.49 24.48 -6.46
C LEU A 489 11.60 25.55 -7.08
N THR A 490 10.78 25.15 -8.04
CA THR A 490 9.93 26.03 -8.83
C THR A 490 8.56 25.40 -9.05
N ALA A 491 7.51 26.18 -8.81
CA ALA A 491 6.15 25.76 -9.13
C ALA A 491 5.89 25.84 -10.65
N ALA A 492 5.15 24.89 -11.21
CA ALA A 492 4.81 24.91 -12.62
C ALA A 492 3.96 26.13 -13.03
N THR A 493 3.23 26.73 -12.09
CA THR A 493 2.46 27.98 -12.27
C THR A 493 3.35 29.22 -12.43
N ASP A 494 4.62 29.14 -12.08
CA ASP A 494 5.59 30.23 -12.22
C ASP A 494 6.30 30.22 -13.59
N ILE A 495 6.01 29.22 -14.42
CA ILE A 495 6.56 29.09 -15.77
C ILE A 495 5.43 29.26 -16.79
N ASP A 496 5.68 30.08 -17.80
CA ASP A 496 4.82 30.15 -18.96
C ASP A 496 5.19 29.02 -19.93
N ALA A 497 4.38 27.96 -19.94
CA ALA A 497 4.52 26.83 -20.85
C ALA A 497 3.24 26.69 -21.69
N ASP A 498 3.42 26.31 -22.94
CA ASP A 498 2.31 26.00 -23.84
C ASP A 498 2.10 24.49 -23.90
N PHE A 499 1.03 24.02 -23.25
CA PHE A 499 0.69 22.61 -23.18
C PHE A 499 -0.08 22.19 -24.43
N THR A 500 0.56 21.40 -25.28
CA THR A 500 0.02 21.00 -26.59
C THR A 500 -1.05 19.92 -26.55
N LYS A 501 -1.14 19.18 -25.43
CA LYS A 501 -2.14 18.11 -25.20
C LYS A 501 -2.34 17.16 -26.39
N PRO A 502 -1.28 16.44 -26.84
CA PRO A 502 -1.40 15.51 -27.95
C PRO A 502 -2.37 14.38 -27.60
N LYS A 503 -3.06 13.86 -28.65
CA LYS A 503 -3.97 12.72 -28.48
C LYS A 503 -3.16 11.45 -28.28
N TYR A 504 -3.62 10.60 -27.33
CA TYR A 504 -3.05 9.29 -27.11
C TYR A 504 -3.66 8.22 -28.01
N TYR A 505 -2.81 7.35 -28.53
CA TYR A 505 -3.20 6.16 -29.29
C TYR A 505 -2.54 4.93 -28.67
N PHE A 506 -3.36 3.96 -28.27
CA PHE A 506 -2.86 2.72 -27.68
C PHE A 506 -2.52 1.72 -28.79
N ASP A 507 -1.24 1.31 -28.85
CA ASP A 507 -0.77 0.26 -29.73
C ASP A 507 -0.56 -1.04 -28.95
N HIS A 508 -1.51 -1.97 -29.05
CA HIS A 508 -1.48 -3.24 -28.32
C HIS A 508 -0.49 -4.27 -28.89
N THR A 509 0.07 -4.01 -30.10
CA THR A 509 1.02 -4.93 -30.78
C THR A 509 2.20 -5.32 -29.87
N ILE A 510 2.66 -4.38 -29.05
CA ILE A 510 3.74 -4.64 -28.08
C ILE A 510 3.37 -5.74 -27.09
N TYR A 511 2.16 -5.69 -26.56
CA TYR A 511 1.67 -6.71 -25.63
C TYR A 511 1.36 -8.04 -26.35
N ASP A 512 0.77 -8.00 -27.55
CA ASP A 512 0.49 -9.17 -28.36
C ASP A 512 1.77 -9.98 -28.62
N ASN A 513 2.90 -9.30 -28.79
CA ASN A 513 4.18 -9.94 -29.07
C ASN A 513 4.92 -10.42 -27.81
N ARG A 514 4.61 -9.90 -26.61
CA ARG A 514 5.45 -10.15 -25.42
C ARG A 514 4.70 -10.68 -24.22
N VAL A 515 3.42 -10.40 -24.07
CA VAL A 515 2.63 -10.84 -22.91
C VAL A 515 2.07 -12.23 -23.20
N PHE A 516 2.35 -13.17 -22.30
CA PHE A 516 1.72 -14.50 -22.36
C PHE A 516 0.32 -14.42 -21.76
N ASN A 517 -0.69 -14.85 -22.50
CA ASN A 517 -2.07 -14.96 -22.02
C ASN A 517 -2.56 -16.42 -22.07
N GLY A 518 -2.62 -17.02 -20.89
CA GLY A 518 -3.08 -18.40 -20.67
C GLY A 518 -4.47 -18.51 -20.03
N VAL A 519 -5.23 -17.42 -19.94
CA VAL A 519 -6.57 -17.46 -19.33
C VAL A 519 -7.46 -18.49 -20.02
N GLY A 520 -8.03 -19.41 -19.23
CA GLY A 520 -8.85 -20.52 -19.73
C GLY A 520 -8.04 -21.64 -20.43
N LYS A 521 -6.70 -21.57 -20.41
CA LYS A 521 -5.78 -22.51 -21.08
C LYS A 521 -4.76 -23.10 -20.10
N ALA A 522 -5.21 -23.42 -18.87
CA ALA A 522 -4.35 -24.10 -17.90
C ALA A 522 -3.84 -25.44 -18.44
N ASP A 523 -2.55 -25.70 -18.29
CA ASP A 523 -1.91 -26.94 -18.71
C ASP A 523 -1.20 -27.62 -17.53
N PRO A 524 -1.86 -28.58 -16.87
CA PRO A 524 -1.28 -29.29 -15.72
C PRO A 524 0.05 -30.00 -16.01
N SER A 525 0.34 -30.31 -17.28
CA SER A 525 1.57 -31.00 -17.68
C SER A 525 2.81 -30.12 -17.65
N VAL A 526 2.64 -28.80 -17.59
CA VAL A 526 3.75 -27.86 -17.52
C VAL A 526 4.52 -28.06 -16.21
N GLU A 527 5.83 -28.28 -16.32
CA GLU A 527 6.73 -28.34 -15.19
C GLU A 527 7.07 -26.93 -14.70
N ILE A 528 6.90 -26.70 -13.39
CA ILE A 528 7.27 -25.43 -12.77
C ILE A 528 8.79 -25.34 -12.64
N LYS A 529 9.35 -24.23 -13.09
CA LYS A 529 10.78 -23.96 -13.02
C LYS A 529 11.13 -23.22 -11.75
N PHE A 530 11.91 -23.86 -10.87
CA PHE A 530 12.39 -23.26 -9.62
C PHE A 530 13.82 -22.78 -9.79
N GLY A 531 14.10 -21.57 -9.31
CA GLY A 531 15.48 -21.11 -9.11
C GLY A 531 15.99 -21.49 -7.70
N PRO A 532 17.32 -21.46 -7.48
CA PRO A 532 17.91 -21.83 -6.20
C PRO A 532 17.44 -21.01 -5.00
N ASN A 533 16.99 -19.78 -5.26
CA ASN A 533 16.50 -18.85 -4.19
C ASN A 533 15.02 -19.07 -3.85
N ILE A 534 14.28 -19.83 -4.62
CA ILE A 534 12.86 -20.09 -4.37
C ILE A 534 12.74 -21.23 -3.36
N VAL A 535 12.44 -20.88 -2.11
CA VAL A 535 12.41 -21.79 -0.96
C VAL A 535 10.99 -21.88 -0.41
N ASP A 536 10.60 -23.08 -0.01
CA ASP A 536 9.29 -23.31 0.61
C ASP A 536 9.19 -22.67 2.01
N TRP A 537 7.96 -22.39 2.44
CA TRP A 537 7.67 -21.93 3.77
C TRP A 537 8.06 -22.98 4.84
N PRO A 538 8.62 -22.57 5.99
CA PRO A 538 8.85 -23.46 7.10
C PRO A 538 7.52 -23.98 7.66
N LYS A 539 7.56 -25.13 8.34
CA LYS A 539 6.37 -25.67 9.00
C LYS A 539 5.89 -24.73 10.10
N MET A 540 4.60 -24.47 10.11
CA MET A 540 3.90 -23.73 11.16
C MET A 540 3.09 -24.71 11.99
N HIS A 541 3.01 -24.49 13.30
CA HIS A 541 2.29 -25.33 14.23
C HIS A 541 0.96 -24.71 14.65
N ALA A 542 -0.01 -25.52 15.03
CA ALA A 542 -1.27 -25.07 15.56
C ALA A 542 -1.07 -24.37 16.91
N LEU A 543 -1.93 -23.42 17.23
CA LEU A 543 -1.91 -22.68 18.48
C LEU A 543 -2.10 -23.61 19.68
N THR A 544 -1.26 -23.50 20.70
CA THR A 544 -1.41 -24.21 21.97
C THR A 544 -2.41 -23.53 22.90
N ASP A 545 -2.75 -24.18 24.00
CA ASP A 545 -3.77 -23.67 24.94
C ASP A 545 -3.33 -22.33 25.56
N ASN A 546 -2.04 -22.21 25.85
CA ASN A 546 -1.42 -21.00 26.40
C ASN A 546 -0.24 -20.56 25.55
N VAL A 547 0.14 -19.29 25.64
CA VAL A 547 1.32 -18.75 24.96
C VAL A 547 2.15 -17.91 25.93
N LEU A 548 3.46 -18.11 25.91
CA LEU A 548 4.43 -17.25 26.58
C LEU A 548 5.14 -16.38 25.56
N LEU A 549 4.94 -15.08 25.65
CA LEU A 549 5.49 -14.10 24.73
C LEU A 549 6.69 -13.38 25.35
N LYS A 550 7.84 -13.40 24.69
CA LYS A 550 8.98 -12.53 25.05
C LYS A 550 8.95 -11.26 24.22
N VAL A 551 8.96 -10.11 24.88
CA VAL A 551 9.01 -8.80 24.22
C VAL A 551 10.42 -8.56 23.67
N VAL A 552 10.59 -8.63 22.35
CA VAL A 552 11.90 -8.52 21.70
C VAL A 552 12.16 -7.15 21.08
N SER A 553 11.11 -6.36 20.86
CA SER A 553 11.23 -4.98 20.38
C SER A 553 10.10 -4.10 20.88
N MET A 554 10.44 -2.85 21.21
CA MET A 554 9.52 -1.80 21.63
C MET A 554 9.69 -0.60 20.69
N ILE A 555 8.63 -0.25 19.94
CA ILE A 555 8.66 0.83 18.97
C ILE A 555 7.68 1.91 19.41
N HIS A 556 8.20 3.08 19.77
CA HIS A 556 7.43 4.18 20.35
C HIS A 556 7.04 5.27 19.35
N ASP A 557 7.46 5.15 18.09
CA ASP A 557 7.07 6.10 17.05
C ASP A 557 5.56 6.15 16.87
N PRO A 558 5.00 7.32 16.55
CA PRO A 558 3.56 7.47 16.33
C PRO A 558 3.00 6.53 15.27
N VAL A 559 3.77 6.23 14.22
CA VAL A 559 3.42 5.31 13.13
C VAL A 559 4.66 4.52 12.71
N THR A 560 4.51 3.20 12.58
CA THR A 560 5.56 2.33 12.05
C THR A 560 5.16 1.84 10.66
N THR A 561 5.96 2.16 9.67
CA THR A 561 5.68 1.76 8.29
C THR A 561 6.06 0.31 8.01
N THR A 562 5.44 -0.27 6.98
CA THR A 562 5.83 -1.62 6.53
C THR A 562 7.27 -1.65 5.98
N ASP A 563 7.81 -0.52 5.53
CA ASP A 563 9.21 -0.39 5.11
C ASP A 563 10.20 -0.47 6.27
N GLU A 564 9.80 -0.05 7.46
CA GLU A 564 10.58 -0.19 8.69
C GLU A 564 10.50 -1.62 9.25
N LEU A 565 9.33 -2.26 9.11
CA LEU A 565 9.15 -3.66 9.50
C LEU A 565 9.98 -4.60 8.62
N ILE A 566 9.99 -4.36 7.31
CA ILE A 566 10.80 -5.09 6.34
C ILE A 566 11.23 -4.15 5.20
N PRO A 567 12.51 -3.78 5.08
CA PRO A 567 12.98 -2.86 4.05
C PRO A 567 12.61 -3.30 2.65
N SER A 568 12.16 -2.37 1.78
CA SER A 568 11.66 -2.73 0.46
C SER A 568 12.75 -2.83 -0.60
N GLY A 569 13.52 -1.79 -0.82
CA GLY A 569 14.47 -1.71 -1.92
C GLY A 569 15.61 -2.72 -1.81
N GLU A 570 16.29 -2.73 -0.68
CA GLU A 570 17.44 -3.59 -0.40
C GLU A 570 17.12 -5.08 -0.45
N THR A 571 15.90 -5.45 -0.09
CA THR A 571 15.50 -6.85 0.08
C THR A 571 14.62 -7.37 -1.05
N SER A 572 14.35 -6.57 -2.06
CA SER A 572 13.40 -6.93 -3.13
C SER A 572 13.73 -8.24 -3.82
N SER A 573 15.01 -8.54 -4.00
CA SER A 573 15.49 -9.77 -4.64
C SER A 573 15.43 -11.02 -3.78
N TYR A 574 15.20 -10.89 -2.47
CA TYR A 574 15.14 -12.03 -1.53
C TYR A 574 13.72 -12.47 -1.19
N ARG A 575 12.70 -11.88 -1.83
CA ARG A 575 11.28 -12.11 -1.52
C ARG A 575 10.80 -13.54 -1.76
N SER A 576 11.50 -14.30 -2.60
CA SER A 576 11.22 -15.72 -2.87
C SER A 576 11.84 -16.69 -1.86
N ASN A 577 12.60 -16.19 -0.89
CA ASN A 577 13.23 -16.98 0.16
C ASN A 577 12.77 -16.47 1.54
N PRO A 578 11.73 -17.06 2.14
CA PRO A 578 11.20 -16.61 3.42
C PRO A 578 12.24 -16.57 4.55
N LEU A 579 13.13 -17.58 4.59
CA LEU A 579 14.17 -17.67 5.62
C LEU A 579 15.24 -16.59 5.43
N GLY A 580 15.71 -16.41 4.19
CA GLY A 580 16.71 -15.39 3.87
C GLY A 580 16.18 -13.97 4.03
N LEU A 581 14.92 -13.74 3.64
CA LEU A 581 14.27 -12.45 3.80
C LEU A 581 14.08 -12.08 5.27
N ALA A 582 13.71 -13.02 6.12
CA ALA A 582 13.46 -12.79 7.53
C ALA A 582 14.68 -12.20 8.27
N GLU A 583 15.91 -12.43 7.78
CA GLU A 583 17.14 -11.85 8.33
C GLU A 583 17.18 -10.30 8.27
N PHE A 584 16.33 -9.69 7.46
CA PHE A 584 16.24 -8.23 7.32
C PHE A 584 15.10 -7.60 8.13
N THR A 585 14.35 -8.40 8.89
CA THR A 585 13.23 -7.88 9.70
C THR A 585 13.72 -6.85 10.70
N LEU A 586 13.09 -5.65 10.66
CA LEU A 586 13.45 -4.48 11.50
C LEU A 586 14.93 -4.04 11.40
N SER A 587 15.66 -4.48 10.37
CA SER A 587 17.11 -4.24 10.25
C SER A 587 17.51 -2.76 10.27
N ARG A 588 16.61 -1.89 9.88
CA ARG A 588 16.81 -0.43 9.87
C ARG A 588 16.20 0.29 11.08
N LYS A 589 15.35 -0.38 11.86
CA LYS A 589 14.64 0.20 13.00
C LYS A 589 15.14 -0.35 14.34
N ASP A 590 15.23 -1.65 14.48
CA ASP A 590 15.79 -2.36 15.64
C ASP A 590 16.70 -3.50 15.16
N PRO A 591 17.97 -3.22 14.83
CA PRO A 591 18.89 -4.22 14.29
C PRO A 591 19.11 -5.44 15.20
N ALA A 592 18.84 -5.32 16.49
CA ALA A 592 18.95 -6.43 17.44
C ALA A 592 17.77 -7.42 17.39
N TYR A 593 16.66 -7.04 16.72
CA TYR A 593 15.43 -7.82 16.69
C TYR A 593 15.64 -9.27 16.21
N VAL A 594 16.30 -9.46 15.06
CA VAL A 594 16.49 -10.80 14.46
C VAL A 594 17.24 -11.73 15.42
N GLY A 595 18.32 -11.26 16.03
CA GLY A 595 19.10 -12.03 17.00
C GLY A 595 18.24 -12.47 18.18
N LYS A 596 17.52 -11.52 18.80
CA LYS A 596 16.63 -11.79 19.94
C LYS A 596 15.47 -12.72 19.58
N ALA A 597 14.83 -12.53 18.42
CA ALA A 597 13.75 -13.40 17.96
C ALA A 597 14.23 -14.84 17.76
N LYS A 598 15.43 -15.02 17.20
CA LYS A 598 16.04 -16.34 17.01
C LYS A 598 16.38 -17.04 18.32
N GLU A 599 16.81 -16.31 19.35
CA GLU A 599 17.01 -16.86 20.69
C GLU A 599 15.71 -17.43 21.25
N VAL A 600 14.61 -16.69 21.15
CA VAL A 600 13.27 -17.18 21.55
C VAL A 600 12.85 -18.38 20.71
N GLN A 601 13.09 -18.35 19.39
CA GLN A 601 12.74 -19.44 18.50
C GLN A 601 13.47 -20.75 18.84
N LYS A 602 14.72 -20.68 19.33
CA LYS A 602 15.47 -21.88 19.78
C LYS A 602 14.76 -22.56 20.94
N VAL A 603 14.24 -21.79 21.89
CA VAL A 603 13.45 -22.32 23.01
C VAL A 603 12.24 -23.10 22.51
N GLU A 604 11.48 -22.53 21.57
CA GLU A 604 10.29 -23.19 21.02
C GLU A 604 10.64 -24.44 20.22
N LYS A 605 11.73 -24.42 19.47
CA LYS A 605 12.23 -25.61 18.76
C LYS A 605 12.63 -26.71 19.73
N ALA A 606 13.30 -26.38 20.84
CA ALA A 606 13.64 -27.33 21.91
C ALA A 606 12.38 -27.92 22.54
N ARG A 607 11.38 -27.08 22.87
CA ARG A 607 10.08 -27.53 23.38
C ARG A 607 9.39 -28.53 22.44
N ILE A 608 9.30 -28.23 21.16
CA ILE A 608 8.69 -29.13 20.16
C ILE A 608 9.45 -30.43 20.01
N ALA A 609 10.79 -30.39 20.12
CA ALA A 609 11.66 -31.57 20.07
C ALA A 609 11.64 -32.40 21.37
N GLY A 610 11.00 -31.89 22.42
CA GLY A 610 11.05 -32.55 23.77
C GLY A 610 12.40 -32.42 24.44
N GLU A 611 13.20 -31.42 24.10
CA GLU A 611 14.51 -31.10 24.67
C GLU A 611 14.38 -30.15 25.87
N ASP A 612 15.46 -29.98 26.63
CA ASP A 612 15.47 -29.10 27.76
C ASP A 612 15.48 -27.62 27.37
N ILE A 613 14.33 -26.94 27.55
CA ILE A 613 14.16 -25.50 27.22
C ILE A 613 15.01 -24.60 28.12
N TYR A 614 15.37 -25.04 29.34
CA TYR A 614 16.18 -24.25 30.26
C TYR A 614 17.66 -24.23 29.88
N ALA A 615 18.08 -25.17 29.04
CA ALA A 615 19.42 -25.16 28.44
C ALA A 615 19.54 -24.03 27.39
N GLU A 616 18.44 -23.67 26.74
CA GLU A 616 18.41 -22.57 25.74
C GLU A 616 18.23 -21.20 26.39
N ASP A 617 17.42 -21.09 27.46
CA ASP A 617 17.26 -19.85 28.24
C ASP A 617 17.05 -20.21 29.75
N ALA A 618 18.08 -20.02 30.55
CA ALA A 618 18.05 -20.31 31.99
C ALA A 618 17.03 -19.42 32.75
N ASN A 619 16.70 -18.22 32.24
CA ASN A 619 15.73 -17.32 32.89
C ASN A 619 14.32 -17.90 32.91
N LEU A 620 14.01 -18.79 31.97
CA LEU A 620 12.70 -19.43 31.87
C LEU A 620 12.34 -20.25 33.11
N LYS A 621 13.33 -20.71 33.88
CA LYS A 621 13.07 -21.44 35.12
C LYS A 621 12.29 -20.57 36.11
N ASP A 622 12.79 -19.37 36.38
CA ASP A 622 12.13 -18.42 37.29
C ASP A 622 10.77 -17.97 36.74
N VAL A 623 10.65 -17.80 35.38
CA VAL A 623 9.43 -17.43 34.71
C VAL A 623 8.34 -18.50 34.89
N TYR A 624 8.68 -19.78 34.65
CA TYR A 624 7.70 -20.87 34.81
C TYR A 624 7.37 -21.13 36.29
N GLU A 625 8.34 -21.01 37.23
CA GLU A 625 8.05 -21.09 38.65
C GLU A 625 7.05 -20.02 39.11
N ALA A 626 7.13 -18.79 38.54
CA ALA A 626 6.17 -17.74 38.84
C ALA A 626 4.77 -18.05 38.26
N ILE A 627 4.72 -18.62 37.07
CA ILE A 627 3.47 -19.04 36.43
C ILE A 627 2.82 -20.18 37.20
N GLU A 628 3.57 -21.22 37.55
CA GLU A 628 3.08 -22.41 38.26
C GLU A 628 2.58 -22.10 39.68
N LYS A 629 3.12 -21.07 40.34
CA LYS A 629 2.60 -20.60 41.64
C LYS A 629 1.17 -20.06 41.57
N GLN A 630 0.78 -19.55 40.42
CA GLN A 630 -0.54 -18.91 40.22
C GLN A 630 -1.49 -19.76 39.38
N PHE A 631 -0.96 -20.54 38.45
CA PHE A 631 -1.73 -21.35 37.51
C PHE A 631 -1.15 -22.77 37.43
N ASP A 632 -2.03 -23.76 37.23
CA ASP A 632 -1.62 -25.15 36.98
C ASP A 632 -1.32 -25.32 35.48
N VAL A 633 -0.16 -24.84 35.04
CA VAL A 633 0.26 -24.84 33.62
C VAL A 633 1.70 -25.31 33.51
N LYS A 634 1.96 -26.27 32.63
CA LYS A 634 3.28 -26.83 32.37
C LYS A 634 3.97 -26.20 31.17
N PRO A 635 5.33 -26.12 31.17
CA PRO A 635 6.08 -25.59 30.05
C PRO A 635 5.79 -26.30 28.74
N GLU A 636 5.59 -27.61 28.73
CA GLU A 636 5.35 -28.44 27.54
C GLU A 636 4.03 -28.09 26.86
N GLU A 637 3.06 -27.56 27.60
CA GLU A 637 1.73 -27.16 27.12
C GLU A 637 1.67 -25.71 26.65
N THR A 638 2.78 -24.97 26.75
CA THR A 638 2.83 -23.53 26.48
C THR A 638 3.82 -23.21 25.38
N GLU A 639 3.32 -22.77 24.25
CA GLU A 639 4.11 -22.28 23.11
C GLU A 639 4.88 -21.00 23.52
N VAL A 640 6.16 -20.93 23.13
CA VAL A 640 7.01 -19.76 23.41
C VAL A 640 7.26 -19.01 22.10
N GLY A 641 6.95 -17.73 22.09
CA GLY A 641 7.13 -16.90 20.89
C GLY A 641 7.60 -15.49 21.20
N SER A 642 8.10 -14.82 20.19
CA SER A 642 8.44 -13.40 20.28
C SER A 642 7.24 -12.51 19.99
N VAL A 643 7.25 -11.32 20.59
CA VAL A 643 6.26 -10.27 20.35
C VAL A 643 6.95 -8.92 20.21
N ILE A 644 6.43 -8.08 19.32
CA ILE A 644 6.80 -6.67 19.25
C ILE A 644 5.66 -5.81 19.81
N PHE A 645 6.02 -4.71 20.46
CA PHE A 645 5.12 -3.60 20.73
C PHE A 645 5.40 -2.48 19.74
N ALA A 646 4.33 -1.91 19.16
CA ALA A 646 4.41 -0.70 18.36
C ALA A 646 3.14 0.14 18.53
N VAL A 647 3.25 1.47 18.49
CA VAL A 647 2.08 2.35 18.70
C VAL A 647 1.05 2.16 17.59
N LYS A 648 1.45 2.31 16.33
CA LYS A 648 0.57 2.17 15.17
C LYS A 648 1.32 1.52 13.99
N PRO A 649 1.50 0.20 14.00
CA PRO A 649 2.25 -0.49 12.97
C PRO A 649 1.42 -0.75 11.72
N GLY A 650 2.11 -0.83 10.57
CA GLY A 650 1.57 -1.35 9.32
C GLY A 650 1.07 -0.32 8.33
N ASP A 651 1.48 0.95 8.46
CA ASP A 651 1.26 1.94 7.42
C ASP A 651 2.14 1.64 6.20
N GLY A 652 1.55 1.69 5.01
CA GLY A 652 2.29 1.51 3.77
C GLY A 652 1.77 0.39 2.88
N SER A 653 2.67 -0.35 2.22
CA SER A 653 2.33 -1.42 1.29
C SER A 653 1.58 -2.58 1.94
N ALA A 654 0.76 -3.29 1.14
CA ALA A 654 0.14 -4.55 1.54
C ALA A 654 1.16 -5.71 1.60
N ARG A 655 2.35 -5.46 2.14
CA ARG A 655 3.42 -6.45 2.18
C ARG A 655 3.16 -7.47 3.28
N GLU A 656 2.77 -8.62 2.85
CA GLU A 656 2.63 -9.79 3.72
C GLU A 656 3.94 -10.10 4.46
N GLN A 657 5.09 -9.79 3.85
CA GLN A 657 6.41 -10.02 4.44
C GLN A 657 6.64 -9.26 5.75
N ALA A 658 5.98 -8.13 5.95
CA ALA A 658 6.03 -7.42 7.23
C ALA A 658 5.50 -8.29 8.40
N ALA A 659 4.59 -9.21 8.13
CA ALA A 659 4.08 -10.19 9.10
C ALA A 659 4.78 -11.55 8.99
N SER A 660 4.88 -12.12 7.77
CA SER A 660 5.44 -13.46 7.58
C SER A 660 6.89 -13.59 8.05
N CYS A 661 7.71 -12.54 7.88
CA CYS A 661 9.10 -12.56 8.36
C CYS A 661 9.19 -12.65 9.88
N GLN A 662 8.31 -11.97 10.61
CA GLN A 662 8.20 -12.13 12.06
C GLN A 662 7.82 -13.56 12.42
N ARG A 663 6.80 -14.13 11.72
CA ARG A 663 6.36 -15.50 11.96
C ARG A 663 7.46 -16.53 11.66
N VAL A 664 8.19 -16.36 10.58
CA VAL A 664 9.33 -17.21 10.21
C VAL A 664 10.42 -17.22 11.30
N LEU A 665 10.59 -16.12 12.02
CA LEU A 665 11.51 -15.98 13.16
C LEU A 665 10.90 -16.39 14.50
N GLY A 666 9.73 -17.01 14.51
CA GLY A 666 9.06 -17.44 15.75
C GLY A 666 8.20 -16.36 16.41
N GLY A 667 7.85 -15.30 15.70
CA GLY A 667 6.88 -14.29 16.14
C GLY A 667 5.47 -14.89 16.27
N MET A 668 4.81 -14.64 17.42
CA MET A 668 3.47 -15.15 17.72
C MET A 668 2.41 -14.07 17.81
N ALA A 669 2.82 -12.83 18.09
CA ALA A 669 1.89 -11.73 18.28
C ALA A 669 2.52 -10.39 17.93
N ASN A 670 1.66 -9.41 17.68
CA ASN A 670 1.99 -8.00 17.85
C ASN A 670 1.07 -7.42 18.94
N ILE A 671 1.58 -6.47 19.71
CA ILE A 671 0.80 -5.65 20.64
C ILE A 671 0.87 -4.22 20.12
N ALA A 672 -0.27 -3.60 19.87
CA ALA A 672 -0.34 -2.24 19.29
C ALA A 672 -1.37 -1.38 20.03
N ARG A 673 -1.24 -0.04 19.96
CA ARG A 673 -2.32 0.86 20.38
C ARG A 673 -3.47 0.80 19.36
N GLU A 674 -3.11 0.77 18.08
CA GLU A 674 -4.00 0.53 16.94
C GLU A 674 -3.19 0.00 15.76
N TYR A 675 -3.84 -0.60 14.78
CA TYR A 675 -3.22 -1.00 13.51
C TYR A 675 -3.48 0.06 12.45
N ALA A 676 -2.43 0.50 11.74
CA ALA A 676 -2.54 1.56 10.75
C ALA A 676 -3.47 1.19 9.59
N THR A 677 -3.49 -0.08 9.20
CA THR A 677 -4.33 -0.58 8.11
C THR A 677 -4.91 -1.96 8.43
N LYS A 678 -6.11 -2.23 7.88
CA LYS A 678 -6.69 -3.58 7.87
C LYS A 678 -5.73 -4.58 7.23
N ARG A 679 -5.03 -4.18 6.16
CA ARG A 679 -4.08 -5.02 5.41
C ARG A 679 -3.02 -5.66 6.29
N TYR A 680 -2.36 -4.87 7.14
CA TYR A 680 -1.33 -5.40 8.02
C TYR A 680 -1.89 -6.36 9.07
N ARG A 681 -3.02 -5.99 9.69
CA ARG A 681 -3.71 -6.84 10.67
C ARG A 681 -4.14 -8.17 10.04
N SER A 682 -4.72 -8.15 8.84
CA SER A 682 -5.09 -9.37 8.10
C SER A 682 -3.89 -10.26 7.78
N ASN A 683 -2.73 -9.66 7.44
CA ASN A 683 -1.52 -10.43 7.21
C ASN A 683 -1.02 -11.13 8.48
N LEU A 684 -1.07 -10.47 9.65
CA LEU A 684 -0.77 -11.13 10.93
C LEU A 684 -1.66 -12.35 11.14
N ILE A 685 -2.97 -12.19 10.98
CA ILE A 685 -3.95 -13.28 11.15
C ILE A 685 -3.68 -14.42 10.18
N ASN A 686 -3.47 -14.15 8.91
CA ASN A 686 -3.22 -15.17 7.88
C ASN A 686 -1.93 -15.97 8.11
N TRP A 687 -0.97 -15.40 8.82
CA TRP A 687 0.23 -16.08 9.29
C TRP A 687 0.09 -16.66 10.70
N GLY A 688 -1.13 -16.68 11.26
CA GLY A 688 -1.44 -17.27 12.56
C GLY A 688 -0.91 -16.49 13.75
N MET A 689 -0.61 -15.20 13.57
CA MET A 689 -0.16 -14.32 14.65
C MET A 689 -1.35 -13.62 15.31
N LEU A 690 -1.22 -13.37 16.61
CA LEU A 690 -2.24 -12.72 17.43
C LEU A 690 -2.13 -11.19 17.31
N PRO A 691 -3.14 -10.50 16.75
CA PRO A 691 -3.10 -9.06 16.53
C PRO A 691 -3.68 -8.30 17.73
N PHE A 692 -2.99 -8.31 18.85
CA PHE A 692 -3.46 -7.67 20.07
C PHE A 692 -3.50 -6.14 19.99
N VAL A 693 -4.53 -5.56 20.56
CA VAL A 693 -4.64 -4.14 20.89
C VAL A 693 -4.55 -3.98 22.41
N PHE A 694 -3.83 -2.96 22.86
CA PHE A 694 -3.61 -2.67 24.27
C PHE A 694 -3.79 -1.18 24.58
N ASP A 695 -4.78 -0.85 25.40
CA ASP A 695 -5.16 0.54 25.75
C ASP A 695 -4.60 0.99 27.12
N GLY A 696 -4.07 0.05 27.92
CA GLY A 696 -3.58 0.31 29.27
C GLY A 696 -2.23 1.05 29.31
N ASP A 697 -1.82 1.45 30.51
CA ASP A 697 -0.48 1.96 30.74
C ASP A 697 0.59 0.90 30.44
N LEU A 698 1.69 1.29 29.81
CA LEU A 698 2.81 0.37 29.55
C LEU A 698 3.46 -0.05 30.87
N VAL A 699 3.23 -1.31 31.24
CA VAL A 699 3.78 -1.95 32.43
C VAL A 699 4.76 -3.07 32.08
N PHE A 700 5.14 -3.18 30.82
CA PHE A 700 6.15 -4.10 30.30
C PHE A 700 7.15 -3.36 29.43
N ASP A 701 8.32 -3.93 29.30
CA ASP A 701 9.42 -3.40 28.49
C ASP A 701 10.12 -4.53 27.71
N LYS A 702 11.14 -4.18 26.96
CA LYS A 702 11.98 -5.12 26.23
C LYS A 702 12.56 -6.18 27.17
N ASP A 703 12.57 -7.40 26.71
CA ASP A 703 13.00 -8.62 27.43
C ASP A 703 12.04 -9.13 28.51
N ASP A 704 10.91 -8.46 28.77
CA ASP A 704 9.86 -8.99 29.66
C ASP A 704 9.12 -10.16 29.01
N TYR A 705 8.57 -11.05 29.87
CA TYR A 705 7.73 -12.16 29.46
C TYR A 705 6.26 -11.87 29.79
N ILE A 706 5.39 -12.07 28.79
CA ILE A 706 3.94 -11.93 28.93
C ILE A 706 3.30 -13.29 28.75
N PHE A 707 2.68 -13.81 29.80
CA PHE A 707 1.95 -15.07 29.76
C PHE A 707 0.48 -14.82 29.39
N VAL A 708 0.05 -15.46 28.32
CA VAL A 708 -1.35 -15.38 27.82
C VAL A 708 -2.03 -16.71 28.07
N LYS A 709 -2.85 -16.74 29.11
CA LYS A 709 -3.52 -17.95 29.58
C LYS A 709 -4.78 -18.22 28.76
N ASP A 710 -5.07 -19.51 28.50
CA ASP A 710 -6.30 -20.00 27.85
C ASP A 710 -6.63 -19.29 26.50
N ILE A 711 -5.61 -18.83 25.76
CA ILE A 711 -5.81 -18.08 24.51
C ILE A 711 -6.57 -18.87 23.45
N LYS A 712 -6.28 -20.17 23.33
CA LYS A 712 -6.99 -21.04 22.36
C LYS A 712 -8.47 -21.09 22.67
N LYS A 713 -8.84 -21.32 23.94
CA LYS A 713 -10.23 -21.34 24.40
C LYS A 713 -10.91 -19.99 24.16
N ALA A 714 -10.25 -18.89 24.47
CA ALA A 714 -10.78 -17.54 24.24
C ALA A 714 -11.13 -17.28 22.76
N ILE A 715 -10.27 -17.74 21.83
CA ILE A 715 -10.53 -17.65 20.39
C ILE A 715 -11.72 -18.54 20.00
N GLU A 716 -11.79 -19.77 20.50
CA GLU A 716 -12.89 -20.71 20.25
C GLU A 716 -14.23 -20.20 20.79
N THR A 717 -14.23 -19.56 21.95
CA THR A 717 -15.44 -19.00 22.59
C THR A 717 -15.77 -17.56 22.17
N LYS A 718 -14.98 -17.00 21.26
CA LYS A 718 -15.17 -15.64 20.68
C LYS A 718 -15.04 -14.52 21.74
N GLU A 719 -14.18 -14.73 22.74
CA GLU A 719 -13.85 -13.68 23.70
C GLU A 719 -12.99 -12.62 23.01
N ASP A 720 -13.28 -11.35 23.25
CA ASP A 720 -12.47 -10.21 22.75
C ASP A 720 -11.39 -9.80 23.73
N THR A 721 -11.74 -9.78 25.01
CA THR A 721 -10.83 -9.39 26.08
C THR A 721 -10.03 -10.59 26.57
N ILE A 722 -8.71 -10.49 26.46
CA ILE A 722 -7.77 -11.53 26.84
C ILE A 722 -6.95 -11.08 28.05
N HIS A 723 -7.02 -11.82 29.14
CA HIS A 723 -6.21 -11.59 30.31
C HIS A 723 -4.82 -12.16 30.12
N ALA A 724 -3.81 -11.32 30.28
CA ALA A 724 -2.40 -11.67 30.19
C ALA A 724 -1.63 -11.16 31.42
N TYR A 725 -0.47 -11.75 31.67
CA TYR A 725 0.30 -11.46 32.88
C TYR A 725 1.74 -11.15 32.52
N VAL A 726 2.22 -9.97 32.93
CA VAL A 726 3.65 -9.59 32.80
C VAL A 726 4.43 -10.28 33.93
N VAL A 727 5.07 -11.39 33.61
CA VAL A 727 5.68 -12.29 34.62
C VAL A 727 6.80 -11.60 35.39
N ASN A 728 7.70 -10.92 34.69
CA ASN A 728 8.86 -10.22 35.28
C ASN A 728 8.47 -9.02 36.14
N GLN A 729 7.23 -8.52 35.99
CA GLN A 729 6.69 -7.41 36.77
C GLN A 729 5.73 -7.91 37.88
N GLY A 730 6.08 -9.04 38.52
CA GLY A 730 5.30 -9.61 39.60
C GLY A 730 3.94 -10.16 39.20
N MET A 731 3.85 -10.77 38.03
CA MET A 731 2.59 -11.29 37.46
C MET A 731 1.52 -10.20 37.29
N LYS A 732 1.97 -9.01 36.89
CA LYS A 732 1.06 -7.87 36.64
C LYS A 732 0.06 -8.20 35.56
N GLU A 733 -1.21 -8.21 35.92
CA GLU A 733 -2.30 -8.46 34.98
C GLU A 733 -2.49 -7.28 34.01
N ILE A 734 -2.68 -7.58 32.75
CA ILE A 734 -3.06 -6.65 31.66
C ILE A 734 -4.20 -7.23 30.85
N GLU A 735 -4.98 -6.36 30.25
CA GLU A 735 -6.05 -6.75 29.32
C GLU A 735 -5.61 -6.44 27.88
N LEU A 736 -5.64 -7.47 27.03
CA LEU A 736 -5.37 -7.38 25.60
C LEU A 736 -6.67 -7.61 24.84
N HIS A 737 -6.83 -6.96 23.68
CA HIS A 737 -8.02 -7.11 22.85
C HIS A 737 -7.65 -7.68 21.48
N LEU A 738 -8.43 -8.67 21.00
CA LEU A 738 -8.26 -9.23 19.64
C LEU A 738 -9.01 -8.43 18.58
N GLY A 739 -10.05 -7.68 18.98
CA GLY A 739 -10.97 -7.02 18.07
C GLY A 739 -11.87 -8.03 17.33
N ASN A 740 -12.64 -7.53 16.38
CA ASN A 740 -13.54 -8.39 15.61
C ASN A 740 -12.73 -9.33 14.71
N LEU A 741 -12.83 -10.62 14.95
CA LEU A 741 -12.34 -11.71 14.11
C LEU A 741 -13.51 -12.44 13.48
N THR A 742 -13.43 -12.75 12.20
CA THR A 742 -14.37 -13.65 11.54
C THR A 742 -14.14 -15.10 12.00
N ASP A 743 -15.09 -15.99 11.73
CA ASP A 743 -14.94 -17.40 12.09
C ASP A 743 -13.76 -18.04 11.34
N ASP A 744 -13.58 -17.70 10.06
CA ASP A 744 -12.44 -18.17 9.28
C ASP A 744 -11.10 -17.63 9.81
N GLU A 745 -11.03 -16.37 10.21
CA GLU A 745 -9.83 -15.77 10.83
C GLU A 745 -9.47 -16.48 12.15
N ARG A 746 -10.46 -16.83 12.98
CA ARG A 746 -10.24 -17.62 14.19
C ARG A 746 -9.67 -18.99 13.89
N GLU A 747 -10.25 -19.71 12.94
CA GLU A 747 -9.76 -21.03 12.51
C GLU A 747 -8.33 -20.96 11.94
N ILE A 748 -7.98 -19.92 11.18
CA ILE A 748 -6.63 -19.72 10.65
C ILE A 748 -5.64 -19.57 11.80
N ILE A 749 -5.94 -18.75 12.81
CA ILE A 749 -5.09 -18.57 14.00
C ILE A 749 -4.95 -19.88 14.76
N LEU A 750 -6.06 -20.59 15.03
CA LEU A 750 -6.06 -21.87 15.72
C LEU A 750 -5.20 -22.93 15.03
N LYS A 751 -5.26 -22.99 13.69
CA LYS A 751 -4.46 -23.92 12.88
C LYS A 751 -3.01 -23.46 12.64
N GLY A 752 -2.66 -22.26 13.08
CA GLY A 752 -1.30 -21.71 13.04
C GLY A 752 -0.94 -20.92 11.79
N CYS A 753 -1.66 -21.08 10.68
CA CYS A 753 -1.59 -20.23 9.47
C CYS A 753 -2.61 -20.66 8.40
N LEU A 754 -2.77 -19.81 7.39
CA LEU A 754 -3.65 -20.07 6.24
C LEU A 754 -3.30 -21.37 5.48
N ILE A 755 -2.01 -21.70 5.35
CA ILE A 755 -1.58 -22.93 4.68
C ILE A 755 -2.13 -24.16 5.41
N ASN A 756 -2.04 -24.18 6.74
CA ASN A 756 -2.56 -25.28 7.55
C ASN A 756 -4.11 -25.32 7.54
N TYR A 757 -4.75 -24.14 7.53
CA TYR A 757 -6.20 -24.03 7.43
C TYR A 757 -6.73 -24.70 6.17
N ASN A 758 -6.02 -24.53 5.04
CA ASN A 758 -6.43 -25.07 3.74
C ASN A 758 -6.02 -26.52 3.49
N LYS A 759 -5.10 -27.08 4.29
CA LYS A 759 -4.78 -28.51 4.15
C LYS A 759 -6.02 -29.35 4.46
N LYS A 760 -6.47 -30.08 3.47
CA LYS A 760 -7.46 -31.17 3.68
C LYS A 760 -6.78 -32.22 4.56
N ASN A 761 -7.40 -32.56 5.69
CA ASN A 761 -6.94 -33.62 6.58
C ASN A 761 -6.90 -34.96 5.84
#